data_43bb5f50cdc9b1557d51b4c297fd8add
#
_entry.id   43bb5f50cdc9b1557d51b4c297fd8add
#
_cell.length_a   1.000
_cell.length_b   1.000
_cell.length_c   1.000
_cell.angle_alpha   90.00
_cell.angle_beta   90.00
_cell.angle_gamma   90.00
#
_symmetry.space_group_name_H-M   'P 1'
#
loop_
_entity.id
_entity.type
_entity.pdbx_description
1 polymer ?
#
loop_
_entity_poly.entity_id
_entity_poly.type
_entity_poly.pdbx_seq_one_letter_code
_entity_poly.pdbx_strand_id
1 'polypeptide(L)'
;MKLRILAITMILMTAMMAASMTTVESPGTFEKFGSRVDDIIFRVAGSLSGEATDFEAGNIDFMDWAVPADRIDAWESNPAIILEDYSEAGWYEYDINLQMWPIGHGSMRPELGELGGAAPTADMGWAFPASWDEGHYWIDDGCQRCQDAKMFRKALASLTNRDGLSSAFPGTLSPMETFIFPTIGGWEDPAAPTYPYSIANAKSYFDQGGFKDYDNDGRREYCKHVAERNAWLPGQPAPADTEEIPDIQLWSRTDDPPRQLAGELMASGLAACFIATDYHGGTYSTCTPHAWKTYDYHIYTGGWGWATVPDMYYECWNSEKDIYPSTDGDNYNRYHRQTYDTLSYDFKTSATSAAALPLCYQCQQVIHDDVACIPLYTMAGYVAHRKYYKVGVVGEEQYGGLEWQGFVNEQGFGYYGGAFGFSSLNAHPAGYERGGTIRHGLIDIPAKIDPLDSESFYEAQIISKMYEALIARNPLSVADYIPWLASSFTEGTWVNPQGDTCSKVTVTLRPNILFHDNHPLTPEDVEFSYQYKKAAMAVAESTVLKEYHSCVIDGDTIQIRYNSTSFLALSWVAGTAIIPKHIWEAYPPKLPGDPAVPGSWSFDPEAENKLIGTGPFRAYKDGIVGKLDISAGRDYIHLSANPTYHRELIRPDFVNSDIQPVPDGTVDIDDFGMVIGKYGDAKPWTDPTWGPITDVNKDDFVDVDDIMETGARYGLTGCQSGYPPGYA
;
A
#
# COMPACT_ATOMS: atom_id res chain seq x y z
N MET A 1 24.34 -47.63 5.94
CA MET A 1 22.93 -47.32 6.27
C MET A 1 22.67 -45.84 6.40
N LYS A 2 23.49 -45.05 7.07
CA LYS A 2 23.30 -43.58 7.21
C LYS A 2 23.36 -42.79 5.88
N LEU A 3 24.19 -43.17 4.91
CA LEU A 3 24.28 -42.49 3.60
C LEU A 3 23.04 -42.74 2.71
N ARG A 4 22.38 -43.91 2.86
CA ARG A 4 21.17 -44.22 2.09
C ARG A 4 19.93 -43.47 2.63
N ILE A 5 19.91 -43.23 3.93
CA ILE A 5 18.84 -42.44 4.57
C ILE A 5 18.97 -40.97 4.16
N LEU A 6 20.18 -40.41 4.13
CA LEU A 6 20.42 -39.04 3.68
C LEU A 6 20.04 -38.82 2.20
N ALA A 7 20.35 -39.78 1.34
CA ALA A 7 19.98 -39.71 -0.07
C ALA A 7 18.45 -39.81 -0.29
N ILE A 8 17.76 -40.65 0.48
CA ILE A 8 16.31 -40.78 0.40
C ILE A 8 15.63 -39.51 0.97
N THR A 9 16.16 -38.91 2.03
CA THR A 9 15.63 -37.64 2.58
C THR A 9 15.85 -36.47 1.62
N MET A 10 16.98 -36.43 0.95
CA MET A 10 17.26 -35.40 -0.07
C MET A 10 16.40 -35.59 -1.33
N ILE A 11 16.12 -36.83 -1.76
CA ILE A 11 15.21 -37.11 -2.88
C ILE A 11 13.77 -36.83 -2.49
N LEU A 12 13.36 -37.07 -1.25
CA LEU A 12 12.04 -36.70 -0.74
C LEU A 12 11.91 -35.19 -0.58
N MET A 13 12.92 -34.45 -0.12
CA MET A 13 12.90 -32.98 -0.08
C MET A 13 12.91 -32.38 -1.49
N THR A 14 13.65 -32.90 -2.44
CA THR A 14 13.57 -32.44 -3.84
C THR A 14 12.26 -32.82 -4.52
N ALA A 15 11.67 -33.96 -4.17
CA ALA A 15 10.33 -34.32 -4.66
C ALA A 15 9.22 -33.48 -3.98
N MET A 16 9.36 -33.10 -2.72
CA MET A 16 8.45 -32.16 -2.06
C MET A 16 8.64 -30.71 -2.55
N MET A 17 9.87 -30.29 -2.88
CA MET A 17 10.09 -28.99 -3.55
C MET A 17 9.65 -28.99 -5.02
N ALA A 18 9.66 -30.15 -5.69
CA ALA A 18 9.12 -30.26 -7.05
C ALA A 18 7.59 -30.46 -7.08
N ALA A 19 7.00 -30.92 -5.97
CA ALA A 19 5.55 -31.04 -5.84
C ALA A 19 4.89 -29.73 -5.34
N SER A 20 5.67 -28.77 -4.85
CA SER A 20 5.22 -27.41 -4.57
C SER A 20 5.43 -26.42 -5.73
N MET A 21 5.91 -26.86 -6.88
CA MET A 21 5.57 -26.26 -8.16
C MET A 21 4.17 -26.78 -8.53
N THR A 22 3.18 -26.39 -7.78
CA THR A 22 1.82 -26.34 -8.28
C THR A 22 1.92 -25.55 -9.57
N THR A 23 1.55 -26.17 -10.67
CA THR A 23 1.12 -25.48 -11.87
C THR A 23 0.27 -24.33 -11.36
N VAL A 24 0.75 -23.09 -11.52
CA VAL A 24 -0.09 -21.92 -11.39
C VAL A 24 -1.19 -22.19 -12.41
N GLU A 25 -2.34 -22.64 -11.95
CA GLU A 25 -3.53 -22.64 -12.78
C GLU A 25 -3.61 -21.23 -13.31
N SER A 26 -3.81 -21.09 -14.60
CA SER A 26 -4.05 -19.79 -15.23
C SER A 26 -5.06 -19.08 -14.36
N PRO A 27 -4.74 -17.88 -13.83
CA PRO A 27 -5.63 -17.18 -12.91
C PRO A 27 -7.02 -17.21 -13.52
N GLY A 28 -7.97 -17.76 -12.80
CA GLY A 28 -9.27 -18.01 -13.36
C GLY A 28 -9.82 -16.75 -14.02
N THR A 29 -10.39 -16.89 -15.20
CA THR A 29 -11.06 -15.82 -15.92
C THR A 29 -12.13 -15.23 -15.03
N PHE A 30 -11.91 -13.98 -14.59
CA PHE A 30 -12.93 -13.22 -13.88
C PHE A 30 -14.01 -12.87 -14.88
N GLU A 31 -15.21 -13.31 -14.59
CA GLU A 31 -16.31 -13.05 -15.45
C GLU A 31 -16.96 -11.71 -15.13
N LYS A 32 -17.56 -11.19 -16.10
CA LYS A 32 -18.22 -9.96 -16.35
C LYS A 32 -19.19 -9.53 -15.26
N PHE A 33 -18.81 -8.73 -14.25
CA PHE A 33 -19.81 -7.88 -13.61
C PHE A 33 -19.17 -6.57 -13.21
N GLY A 34 -19.72 -5.49 -13.76
CA GLY A 34 -19.46 -4.16 -13.28
C GLY A 34 -19.91 -4.02 -11.85
N SER A 35 -19.78 -2.82 -11.27
CA SER A 35 -20.31 -2.54 -9.95
C SER A 35 -21.75 -3.07 -9.86
N ARG A 36 -22.03 -3.89 -8.84
CA ARG A 36 -23.39 -4.38 -8.59
C ARG A 36 -24.29 -3.32 -7.95
N VAL A 37 -23.71 -2.31 -7.31
CA VAL A 37 -24.43 -1.13 -6.83
C VAL A 37 -24.47 -0.06 -7.92
N ASP A 38 -25.47 0.80 -7.85
CA ASP A 38 -25.62 1.91 -8.77
C ASP A 38 -24.67 3.07 -8.44
N ASP A 39 -24.35 3.23 -7.16
CA ASP A 39 -23.60 4.36 -6.66
C ASP A 39 -22.68 3.97 -5.50
N ILE A 40 -21.57 4.69 -5.36
CA ILE A 40 -20.73 4.70 -4.17
C ILE A 40 -20.59 6.13 -3.64
N ILE A 41 -20.85 6.31 -2.36
CA ILE A 41 -20.73 7.60 -1.68
C ILE A 41 -19.62 7.49 -0.64
N PHE A 42 -18.60 8.32 -0.79
CA PHE A 42 -17.59 8.53 0.23
C PHE A 42 -18.05 9.66 1.16
N ARG A 43 -18.04 9.37 2.46
CA ARG A 43 -18.42 10.29 3.51
C ARG A 43 -17.25 10.52 4.47
N VAL A 44 -16.80 11.76 4.57
CA VAL A 44 -15.69 12.13 5.43
C VAL A 44 -16.19 12.44 6.83
N ALA A 45 -15.66 11.75 7.82
CA ALA A 45 -16.05 11.88 9.22
C ALA A 45 -15.12 12.80 10.03
N GLY A 46 -13.94 13.13 9.51
CA GLY A 46 -12.94 13.99 10.14
C GLY A 46 -12.19 13.39 11.32
N SER A 47 -12.50 12.16 11.72
CA SER A 47 -11.77 11.39 12.72
C SER A 47 -12.26 9.94 12.78
N LEU A 48 -11.45 9.03 13.29
CA LEU A 48 -11.83 7.64 13.51
C LEU A 48 -13.05 7.49 14.44
N SER A 49 -13.13 8.28 15.50
CA SER A 49 -14.30 8.29 16.41
C SER A 49 -15.57 8.83 15.73
N GLY A 50 -15.43 9.82 14.84
CA GLY A 50 -16.50 10.34 14.01
C GLY A 50 -17.03 9.30 13.05
N GLU A 51 -16.11 8.58 12.38
CA GLU A 51 -16.43 7.51 11.46
C GLU A 51 -17.16 6.36 12.17
N ALA A 52 -16.68 5.91 13.32
CA ALA A 52 -17.36 4.91 14.14
C ALA A 52 -18.77 5.35 14.53
N THR A 53 -18.97 6.63 14.85
CA THR A 53 -20.29 7.20 15.15
C THR A 53 -21.21 7.22 13.93
N ASP A 54 -20.70 7.57 12.75
CA ASP A 54 -21.45 7.51 11.50
C ASP A 54 -21.80 6.07 11.12
N PHE A 55 -20.92 5.12 11.37
CA PHE A 55 -21.17 3.69 11.18
C PHE A 55 -22.30 3.19 12.11
N GLU A 56 -22.24 3.48 13.41
CA GLU A 56 -23.30 3.13 14.38
C GLU A 56 -24.65 3.75 13.99
N ALA A 57 -24.66 4.98 13.54
CA ALA A 57 -25.84 5.67 13.03
C ALA A 57 -26.37 5.12 11.69
N GLY A 58 -25.58 4.27 11.01
CA GLY A 58 -25.88 3.76 9.68
C GLY A 58 -25.82 4.82 8.59
N ASN A 59 -24.99 5.82 8.75
CA ASN A 59 -24.68 6.81 7.72
C ASN A 59 -23.65 6.28 6.72
N ILE A 60 -22.87 5.31 7.11
CA ILE A 60 -21.94 4.54 6.28
C ILE A 60 -22.20 3.04 6.44
N ASP A 61 -21.87 2.26 5.43
CA ASP A 61 -22.04 0.80 5.38
C ASP A 61 -20.78 0.07 5.79
N PHE A 62 -19.59 0.64 5.55
CA PHE A 62 -18.30 0.16 6.06
C PHE A 62 -17.31 1.30 6.31
N MET A 63 -16.34 1.03 7.18
CA MET A 63 -15.30 1.96 7.58
C MET A 63 -14.06 1.76 6.70
N ASP A 64 -13.28 2.83 6.49
CA ASP A 64 -12.00 2.76 5.80
C ASP A 64 -10.84 2.37 6.73
N TRP A 65 -11.10 2.29 8.03
CA TRP A 65 -10.09 2.05 9.06
C TRP A 65 -10.47 0.93 10.01
N ALA A 66 -9.48 0.42 10.76
CA ALA A 66 -9.71 -0.60 11.77
C ALA A 66 -10.68 -0.13 12.87
N VAL A 67 -11.50 -1.06 13.37
CA VAL A 67 -12.48 -0.79 14.43
C VAL A 67 -11.79 -0.30 15.70
N PRO A 68 -12.22 0.82 16.30
CA PRO A 68 -11.68 1.29 17.56
C PRO A 68 -11.82 0.23 18.66
N ALA A 69 -10.76 0.03 19.46
CA ALA A 69 -10.70 -1.01 20.49
C ALA A 69 -11.86 -0.96 21.49
N ASP A 70 -12.35 0.23 21.82
CA ASP A 70 -13.48 0.44 22.74
C ASP A 70 -14.84 0.08 22.14
N ARG A 71 -14.91 -0.24 20.85
CA ARG A 71 -16.13 -0.64 20.13
C ARG A 71 -16.22 -2.14 19.86
N ILE A 72 -15.12 -2.87 19.88
CA ILE A 72 -15.04 -4.27 19.45
C ILE A 72 -16.07 -5.14 20.19
N ASP A 73 -16.05 -5.17 21.52
CA ASP A 73 -16.96 -6.02 22.32
C ASP A 73 -18.44 -5.72 22.06
N ALA A 74 -18.77 -4.42 21.89
CA ALA A 74 -20.13 -4.00 21.64
C ALA A 74 -20.61 -4.36 20.24
N TRP A 75 -19.73 -4.23 19.24
CA TRP A 75 -20.06 -4.53 17.86
C TRP A 75 -20.06 -6.03 17.58
N GLU A 76 -19.17 -6.82 18.17
CA GLU A 76 -19.17 -8.28 18.12
C GLU A 76 -20.49 -8.85 18.65
N SER A 77 -21.05 -8.22 19.68
CA SER A 77 -22.36 -8.61 20.24
C SER A 77 -23.56 -8.10 19.44
N ASN A 78 -23.37 -7.25 18.45
CA ASN A 78 -24.45 -6.66 17.68
C ASN A 78 -24.72 -7.44 16.39
N PRO A 79 -25.87 -8.16 16.26
CA PRO A 79 -26.17 -8.98 15.10
C PRO A 79 -26.37 -8.18 13.79
N ALA A 80 -26.38 -6.87 13.83
CA ALA A 80 -26.50 -6.00 12.65
C ALA A 80 -25.13 -5.54 12.13
N ILE A 81 -24.05 -5.95 12.75
CA ILE A 81 -22.67 -5.61 12.38
C ILE A 81 -21.90 -6.91 12.12
N ILE A 82 -21.09 -6.92 11.10
CA ILE A 82 -20.12 -7.97 10.82
C ILE A 82 -18.73 -7.39 11.08
N LEU A 83 -17.94 -8.12 11.86
CA LEU A 83 -16.53 -7.86 12.07
C LEU A 83 -15.72 -8.93 11.34
N GLU A 84 -14.76 -8.50 10.54
CA GLU A 84 -13.83 -9.38 9.84
C GLU A 84 -12.41 -9.09 10.25
N ASP A 85 -11.58 -10.12 10.31
CA ASP A 85 -10.17 -9.99 10.63
C ASP A 85 -9.49 -9.00 9.67
N TYR A 86 -8.67 -8.11 10.26
CA TYR A 86 -7.93 -7.09 9.55
C TYR A 86 -6.45 -7.12 9.91
N SER A 87 -5.61 -7.08 8.89
CA SER A 87 -4.17 -6.87 9.01
C SER A 87 -3.72 -5.90 7.93
N GLU A 88 -3.29 -4.73 8.34
CA GLU A 88 -2.85 -3.71 7.39
C GLU A 88 -1.63 -4.18 6.59
N ALA A 89 -1.60 -3.83 5.31
CA ALA A 89 -0.39 -3.88 4.51
C ALA A 89 0.37 -2.57 4.71
N GLY A 90 1.16 -2.50 5.76
CA GLY A 90 1.85 -1.29 6.13
C GLY A 90 2.41 -1.32 7.53
N TRP A 91 2.98 -0.21 7.95
CA TRP A 91 3.59 -0.06 9.28
C TRP A 91 3.52 1.38 9.77
N TYR A 92 3.67 1.53 11.09
CA TYR A 92 3.85 2.82 11.76
C TYR A 92 5.22 2.87 12.40
N GLU A 93 5.80 4.07 12.44
CA GLU A 93 7.20 4.24 12.79
C GLU A 93 7.49 5.59 13.45
N TYR A 94 8.66 5.70 14.05
CA TYR A 94 9.30 6.99 14.20
C TYR A 94 10.19 7.24 12.99
N ASP A 95 9.77 8.13 12.12
CA ASP A 95 10.67 8.76 11.16
C ASP A 95 11.68 9.60 11.94
N ILE A 96 12.96 9.39 11.65
CA ILE A 96 14.04 10.13 12.27
C ILE A 96 14.87 10.85 11.20
N ASN A 97 15.11 12.13 11.42
CA ASN A 97 15.82 12.95 10.44
C ASN A 97 17.34 12.79 10.58
N LEU A 98 17.95 12.04 9.69
CA LEU A 98 19.37 11.73 9.71
C LEU A 98 20.29 12.90 9.30
N GLN A 99 19.72 14.03 8.89
CA GLN A 99 20.47 15.28 8.72
C GLN A 99 20.60 16.08 10.03
N MET A 100 19.67 15.92 10.95
CA MET A 100 19.57 16.75 12.15
C MET A 100 20.42 16.19 13.29
N TRP A 101 21.31 17.01 13.83
CA TRP A 101 22.04 16.66 15.04
C TRP A 101 21.14 16.71 16.28
N PRO A 102 21.19 15.74 17.20
CA PRO A 102 22.16 14.65 17.36
C PRO A 102 21.76 13.32 16.74
N ILE A 103 20.66 13.24 16.03
CA ILE A 103 20.16 12.01 15.40
C ILE A 103 21.00 11.65 14.18
N GLY A 104 21.42 12.65 13.44
CA GLY A 104 22.33 12.55 12.29
C GLY A 104 23.62 13.34 12.49
N HIS A 105 24.40 13.50 11.43
CA HIS A 105 25.69 14.17 11.47
C HIS A 105 25.59 15.69 11.78
N GLY A 106 24.55 16.37 11.36
CA GLY A 106 24.23 17.77 11.69
C GLY A 106 24.96 18.85 10.90
N SER A 107 26.11 18.57 10.32
CA SER A 107 26.97 19.60 9.69
C SER A 107 26.92 19.60 8.16
N MET A 108 25.87 19.06 7.58
CA MET A 108 25.79 18.90 6.12
C MET A 108 25.35 20.20 5.40
N ARG A 109 25.05 21.26 6.13
CA ARG A 109 24.68 22.57 5.59
C ARG A 109 25.28 23.71 6.44
N PRO A 110 26.55 24.05 6.23
CA PRO A 110 27.19 25.11 6.98
C PRO A 110 26.48 26.46 6.91
N GLU A 111 25.77 26.72 5.81
CA GLU A 111 25.00 27.93 5.57
C GLU A 111 23.70 28.04 6.39
N LEU A 112 23.20 26.91 6.96
CA LEU A 112 22.01 26.93 7.79
C LEU A 112 22.30 27.13 9.30
N GLY A 113 23.57 27.21 9.66
CA GLY A 113 23.97 27.16 11.07
C GLY A 113 23.68 25.80 11.68
N GLU A 114 24.40 25.37 12.67
CA GLU A 114 24.32 24.05 13.27
C GLU A 114 22.94 23.73 13.88
N LEU A 115 22.06 24.69 14.01
CA LEU A 115 20.71 24.51 14.58
C LEU A 115 19.86 25.76 14.37
N GLY A 116 18.76 25.62 13.70
CA GLY A 116 17.71 26.64 13.73
C GLY A 116 17.89 27.84 12.82
N GLY A 117 18.61 27.70 11.74
CA GLY A 117 18.36 28.56 10.59
C GLY A 117 16.89 28.35 10.18
N ALA A 118 16.21 29.42 9.76
CA ALA A 118 14.86 29.31 9.25
C ALA A 118 14.80 28.17 8.22
N ALA A 119 13.79 27.30 8.35
CA ALA A 119 13.56 26.23 7.39
C ALA A 119 13.64 26.80 5.96
N PRO A 120 14.24 26.06 5.01
CA PRO A 120 14.29 26.52 3.64
C PRO A 120 12.84 26.73 3.15
N THR A 121 12.54 27.94 2.78
CA THR A 121 11.28 28.17 2.04
C THR A 121 11.48 27.67 0.62
N ALA A 122 10.43 27.17 -0.02
CA ALA A 122 10.44 26.68 -1.40
C ALA A 122 11.03 27.67 -2.43
N ASP A 123 11.12 28.94 -2.07
CA ASP A 123 11.69 30.02 -2.87
C ASP A 123 13.23 30.15 -2.77
N MET A 124 13.86 29.46 -1.83
CA MET A 124 15.32 29.43 -1.77
C MET A 124 15.80 28.34 -2.72
N GLY A 125 16.09 28.70 -3.96
CA GLY A 125 16.66 27.82 -4.99
C GLY A 125 17.86 27.04 -4.45
N TRP A 126 17.61 25.90 -3.85
CA TRP A 126 18.58 25.01 -3.24
C TRP A 126 19.35 24.30 -4.34
N ALA A 127 20.40 24.93 -4.82
CA ALA A 127 21.44 24.16 -5.44
C ALA A 127 22.37 23.68 -4.31
N PHE A 128 22.61 22.37 -4.22
CA PHE A 128 23.74 21.88 -3.46
C PHE A 128 24.97 22.68 -3.92
N PRO A 129 25.79 23.20 -3.01
CA PRO A 129 27.03 23.85 -3.41
C PRO A 129 27.79 22.89 -4.32
N ALA A 130 28.34 23.40 -5.41
CA ALA A 130 29.17 22.61 -6.34
C ALA A 130 30.43 21.98 -5.66
N SER A 131 30.66 22.28 -4.38
CA SER A 131 31.67 21.69 -3.51
C SER A 131 31.16 20.50 -2.68
N TRP A 132 29.88 20.11 -2.81
CA TRP A 132 29.42 18.87 -2.27
C TRP A 132 29.98 17.76 -3.16
N ASP A 133 30.95 17.10 -2.61
CA ASP A 133 31.54 15.92 -3.20
C ASP A 133 30.44 14.88 -3.30
N GLU A 134 30.13 14.39 -4.51
CA GLU A 134 29.14 13.35 -4.78
C GLU A 134 29.41 12.05 -3.99
N GLY A 135 30.45 12.02 -3.16
CA GLY A 135 30.88 10.92 -2.30
C GLY A 135 30.67 11.11 -0.80
N HIS A 136 30.03 12.18 -0.33
CA HIS A 136 29.78 12.35 1.11
C HIS A 136 28.43 11.73 1.50
N TYR A 137 28.50 10.53 2.04
CA TYR A 137 27.38 9.85 2.64
C TYR A 137 27.22 10.30 4.11
N TRP A 138 25.99 10.52 4.56
CA TRP A 138 25.71 10.99 5.93
C TRP A 138 25.88 9.91 6.98
N ILE A 139 26.05 8.66 6.56
CA ILE A 139 26.43 7.54 7.40
C ILE A 139 27.76 7.02 6.89
N ASP A 140 28.82 7.52 7.52
CA ASP A 140 30.20 7.12 7.27
C ASP A 140 30.78 6.44 8.51
N ASP A 141 31.12 5.16 8.37
CA ASP A 141 31.73 4.37 9.45
C ASP A 141 33.11 4.90 9.88
N GLY A 142 33.76 5.72 9.07
CA GLY A 142 35.01 6.41 9.38
C GLY A 142 34.81 7.69 10.18
N CYS A 143 33.61 8.24 10.24
CA CYS A 143 33.30 9.48 10.92
C CYS A 143 32.88 9.27 12.38
N GLN A 144 33.63 9.85 13.35
CA GLN A 144 33.28 9.69 14.78
C GLN A 144 31.90 10.27 15.11
N ARG A 145 31.56 11.44 14.55
CA ARG A 145 30.26 12.09 14.77
C ARG A 145 29.10 11.24 14.23
N CYS A 146 29.31 10.57 13.10
CA CYS A 146 28.32 9.61 12.56
C CYS A 146 28.13 8.40 13.48
N GLN A 147 29.24 7.88 14.05
CA GLN A 147 29.18 6.76 15.00
C GLN A 147 28.49 7.18 16.30
N ASP A 148 28.76 8.38 16.81
CA ASP A 148 28.12 8.92 18.01
C ASP A 148 26.62 9.15 17.78
N ALA A 149 26.23 9.71 16.64
CA ALA A 149 24.83 9.84 16.23
C ALA A 149 24.13 8.47 16.10
N LYS A 150 24.82 7.43 15.62
CA LYS A 150 24.31 6.07 15.60
C LYS A 150 24.02 5.55 17.02
N MET A 151 24.86 5.88 18.00
CA MET A 151 24.58 5.52 19.40
C MET A 151 23.35 6.27 19.93
N PHE A 152 23.15 7.53 19.53
CA PHE A 152 21.94 8.28 19.86
C PHE A 152 20.70 7.58 19.30
N ARG A 153 20.70 7.16 18.05
CA ARG A 153 19.58 6.43 17.42
C ARG A 153 19.32 5.08 18.08
N LYS A 154 20.37 4.33 18.47
CA LYS A 154 20.21 3.07 19.25
C LYS A 154 19.57 3.33 20.61
N ALA A 155 19.86 4.47 21.23
CA ALA A 155 19.17 4.89 22.45
C ALA A 155 17.68 5.16 22.19
N LEU A 156 17.32 5.87 21.11
CA LEU A 156 15.92 6.09 20.72
C LEU A 156 15.18 4.76 20.51
N ALA A 157 15.80 3.82 19.76
CA ALA A 157 15.23 2.49 19.55
C ALA A 157 15.00 1.75 20.89
N SER A 158 15.93 1.89 21.86
CA SER A 158 15.78 1.32 23.18
C SER A 158 14.76 2.06 24.08
N LEU A 159 14.35 3.28 23.73
CA LEU A 159 13.28 4.01 24.39
C LEU A 159 11.90 3.70 23.78
N THR A 160 11.84 2.97 22.68
CA THR A 160 10.60 2.63 21.99
C THR A 160 9.82 1.58 22.78
N ASN A 161 8.71 1.99 23.42
CA ASN A 161 7.89 1.14 24.30
C ASN A 161 6.72 0.53 23.51
N ARG A 162 6.99 -0.48 22.68
CA ARG A 162 5.97 -1.18 21.86
C ARG A 162 4.94 -1.92 22.71
N ASP A 163 5.37 -2.52 23.83
CA ASP A 163 4.48 -3.20 24.78
C ASP A 163 3.50 -2.22 25.43
N GLY A 164 3.99 -1.02 25.76
CA GLY A 164 3.15 0.06 26.29
C GLY A 164 2.08 0.51 25.29
N LEU A 165 2.45 0.63 24.02
CA LEU A 165 1.51 0.94 22.94
C LEU A 165 0.45 -0.16 22.78
N SER A 166 0.86 -1.42 22.60
CA SER A 166 -0.07 -2.54 22.41
C SER A 166 -1.00 -2.74 23.61
N SER A 167 -0.49 -2.51 24.84
CA SER A 167 -1.31 -2.59 26.06
C SER A 167 -2.37 -1.51 26.14
N ALA A 168 -2.11 -0.33 25.57
CA ALA A 168 -3.07 0.76 25.52
C ALA A 168 -4.17 0.56 24.45
N PHE A 169 -3.87 -0.22 23.42
CA PHE A 169 -4.78 -0.52 22.30
C PHE A 169 -4.88 -2.03 22.06
N PRO A 170 -5.44 -2.79 23.03
CA PRO A 170 -5.44 -4.25 22.98
C PRO A 170 -6.26 -4.75 21.77
N GLY A 171 -5.68 -5.69 21.03
CA GLY A 171 -6.33 -6.32 19.87
C GLY A 171 -6.36 -5.48 18.59
N THR A 172 -5.79 -4.26 18.61
CA THR A 172 -5.78 -3.39 17.42
C THR A 172 -4.39 -3.07 16.88
N LEU A 173 -3.36 -3.32 17.68
CA LEU A 173 -1.96 -3.11 17.29
C LEU A 173 -1.17 -4.40 17.38
N SER A 174 -0.43 -4.72 16.33
CA SER A 174 0.59 -5.76 16.31
C SER A 174 1.97 -5.10 16.36
N PRO A 175 2.75 -5.26 17.45
CA PRO A 175 4.09 -4.67 17.56
C PRO A 175 5.02 -5.17 16.46
N MET A 176 5.87 -4.30 15.95
CA MET A 176 6.85 -4.62 14.90
C MET A 176 8.27 -4.30 15.35
N GLU A 177 9.16 -5.28 15.23
CA GLU A 177 10.60 -5.12 15.46
C GLU A 177 11.36 -4.86 14.15
N THR A 178 10.77 -5.23 13.01
CA THR A 178 11.26 -5.00 11.64
C THR A 178 10.20 -4.28 10.83
N PHE A 179 10.51 -3.85 9.60
CA PHE A 179 9.54 -3.23 8.69
C PHE A 179 8.75 -4.27 7.88
N ILE A 180 8.97 -5.56 8.13
CA ILE A 180 8.21 -6.64 7.50
C ILE A 180 6.91 -6.85 8.27
N PHE A 181 5.80 -6.41 7.70
CA PHE A 181 4.48 -6.63 8.27
C PHE A 181 3.97 -8.06 8.02
N PRO A 182 3.01 -8.58 8.81
CA PRO A 182 2.69 -10.02 8.85
C PRO A 182 2.36 -10.65 7.51
N THR A 183 1.71 -9.94 6.61
CA THR A 183 1.28 -10.47 5.31
C THR A 183 2.41 -10.75 4.33
N ILE A 184 3.59 -10.14 4.56
CA ILE A 184 4.83 -10.45 3.84
C ILE A 184 5.87 -11.10 4.77
N GLY A 185 5.45 -11.73 5.87
CA GLY A 185 6.33 -12.29 6.90
C GLY A 185 7.39 -13.29 6.41
N GLY A 186 7.19 -13.91 5.24
CA GLY A 186 8.21 -14.75 4.60
C GLY A 186 9.51 -14.02 4.22
N TRP A 187 9.52 -12.69 4.25
CA TRP A 187 10.68 -11.85 3.99
C TRP A 187 11.40 -11.37 5.26
N GLU A 188 10.90 -11.70 6.45
CA GLU A 188 11.49 -11.26 7.70
C GLU A 188 12.80 -12.02 8.00
N ASP A 189 13.87 -11.27 8.28
CA ASP A 189 15.12 -11.82 8.79
C ASP A 189 15.06 -12.05 10.31
N PRO A 190 15.05 -13.29 10.76
CA PRO A 190 15.03 -13.58 12.22
C PRO A 190 16.33 -13.15 12.95
N ALA A 191 17.35 -12.73 12.22
CA ALA A 191 18.63 -12.26 12.77
C ALA A 191 18.79 -10.73 12.69
N ALA A 192 17.76 -9.99 12.22
CA ALA A 192 17.81 -8.54 12.21
C ALA A 192 18.02 -7.98 13.61
N PRO A 193 18.86 -6.94 13.80
CA PRO A 193 19.06 -6.33 15.11
C PRO A 193 17.75 -5.76 15.69
N THR A 194 17.46 -6.08 16.93
CA THR A 194 16.30 -5.56 17.66
C THR A 194 16.75 -4.81 18.93
N TYR A 195 15.89 -3.92 19.43
CA TYR A 195 16.19 -3.05 20.54
C TYR A 195 15.05 -3.11 21.57
N PRO A 196 15.08 -4.08 22.53
CA PRO A 196 14.07 -4.16 23.57
C PRO A 196 13.99 -2.90 24.41
N TYR A 197 12.78 -2.51 24.80
CA TYR A 197 12.56 -1.33 25.64
C TYR A 197 13.35 -1.39 26.93
N SER A 198 14.23 -0.40 27.12
CA SER A 198 15.07 -0.30 28.33
C SER A 198 15.67 1.09 28.47
N ILE A 199 15.20 1.87 29.43
CA ILE A 199 15.78 3.18 29.78
C ILE A 199 17.27 3.02 30.18
N ALA A 200 17.64 1.91 30.80
CA ALA A 200 19.04 1.66 31.20
C ALA A 200 19.95 1.45 29.98
N ASN A 201 19.49 0.68 28.98
CA ASN A 201 20.23 0.51 27.73
C ASN A 201 20.31 1.82 26.96
N ALA A 202 19.23 2.59 26.90
CA ALA A 202 19.21 3.90 26.25
C ALA A 202 20.26 4.84 26.88
N LYS A 203 20.30 4.96 28.20
CA LYS A 203 21.33 5.73 28.91
C LYS A 203 22.73 5.25 28.56
N SER A 204 22.94 3.93 28.51
CA SER A 204 24.23 3.35 28.14
C SER A 204 24.64 3.70 26.70
N TYR A 205 23.70 3.67 25.74
CA TYR A 205 23.99 4.08 24.37
C TYR A 205 24.29 5.58 24.27
N PHE A 206 23.55 6.44 24.95
CA PHE A 206 23.88 7.87 25.03
C PHE A 206 25.29 8.07 25.58
N ASP A 207 25.63 7.39 26.69
CA ASP A 207 26.96 7.49 27.30
C ASP A 207 28.09 7.04 26.35
N GLN A 208 27.87 5.96 25.59
CA GLN A 208 28.81 5.46 24.58
C GLN A 208 28.99 6.45 23.44
N GLY A 209 27.93 7.11 23.00
CA GLY A 209 27.96 8.18 22.00
C GLY A 209 28.57 9.50 22.49
N GLY A 210 28.98 9.57 23.76
CA GLY A 210 29.54 10.78 24.34
C GLY A 210 28.52 11.81 24.81
N PHE A 211 27.27 11.41 24.92
CA PHE A 211 26.18 12.22 25.44
C PHE A 211 26.00 11.96 26.93
N LYS A 212 26.50 12.83 27.78
CA LYS A 212 26.43 12.70 29.24
C LYS A 212 26.09 14.06 29.86
N ASP A 213 25.54 14.03 31.07
CA ASP A 213 25.38 15.20 31.92
C ASP A 213 26.75 15.51 32.56
N TYR A 214 27.57 16.31 31.88
CA TYR A 214 28.96 16.55 32.27
C TYR A 214 29.11 17.61 33.36
N ASP A 215 28.15 18.51 33.52
CA ASP A 215 28.19 19.59 34.51
C ASP A 215 27.18 19.38 35.65
N ASN A 216 26.37 18.33 35.59
CA ASN A 216 25.32 17.93 36.57
C ASN A 216 24.18 18.97 36.68
N ASP A 217 23.79 19.58 35.59
CA ASP A 217 22.64 20.49 35.56
C ASP A 217 21.30 19.75 35.27
N GLY A 218 21.36 18.45 34.93
CA GLY A 218 20.23 17.59 34.61
C GLY A 218 19.89 17.56 33.14
N ARG A 219 20.78 18.04 32.28
CA ARG A 219 20.74 17.90 30.81
C ARG A 219 21.96 17.13 30.35
N ARG A 220 21.88 16.53 29.17
CA ARG A 220 23.04 15.86 28.55
C ARG A 220 23.69 16.80 27.55
N GLU A 221 25.01 16.90 27.63
CA GLU A 221 25.86 17.53 26.64
C GLU A 221 26.58 16.47 25.80
N TYR A 222 27.11 16.90 24.67
CA TYR A 222 27.94 16.07 23.80
C TYR A 222 29.41 16.45 23.93
N CYS A 223 30.26 15.44 24.12
CA CYS A 223 31.71 15.60 24.04
C CYS A 223 32.29 14.83 22.85
N LYS A 224 32.84 15.54 21.87
CA LYS A 224 33.41 14.94 20.65
C LYS A 224 34.74 14.23 20.89
N HIS A 225 35.46 14.54 21.99
CA HIS A 225 36.79 13.98 22.31
C HIS A 225 36.68 12.63 23.01
N VAL A 226 36.81 11.52 22.26
CA VAL A 226 36.67 10.16 22.76
C VAL A 226 37.54 9.85 23.96
N ALA A 227 38.78 10.29 23.97
CA ALA A 227 39.70 10.06 25.08
C ALA A 227 39.25 10.78 26.35
N GLU A 228 38.78 12.00 26.25
CA GLU A 228 38.35 12.84 27.38
C GLU A 228 37.04 12.34 27.96
N ARG A 229 36.03 12.08 27.10
CA ARG A 229 34.73 11.56 27.57
C ARG A 229 34.83 10.20 28.20
N ASN A 230 35.78 9.36 27.80
CA ASN A 230 36.01 8.03 28.39
C ASN A 230 36.78 8.10 29.70
N ALA A 231 37.60 9.14 29.89
CA ALA A 231 38.35 9.36 31.14
C ALA A 231 37.55 10.17 32.18
N TRP A 232 36.48 10.84 31.75
CA TRP A 232 35.65 11.67 32.64
C TRP A 232 34.90 10.82 33.69
N LEU A 233 34.88 11.27 34.94
CA LEU A 233 34.13 10.66 36.01
C LEU A 233 33.16 11.68 36.65
N PRO A 234 31.96 11.24 37.12
CA PRO A 234 31.01 12.15 37.76
C PRO A 234 31.63 13.00 38.85
N GLY A 235 31.36 14.28 38.84
CA GLY A 235 31.90 15.27 39.78
C GLY A 235 33.24 15.89 39.36
N GLN A 236 33.78 15.51 38.23
CA GLN A 236 34.90 16.27 37.58
C GLN A 236 34.35 17.45 36.78
N PRO A 237 35.14 18.47 36.48
CA PRO A 237 34.79 19.48 35.51
C PRO A 237 34.44 18.86 34.13
N ALA A 238 33.49 19.43 33.42
CA ALA A 238 33.16 19.02 32.05
C ALA A 238 34.44 19.04 31.17
N PRO A 239 34.61 18.10 30.24
CA PRO A 239 35.69 18.15 29.26
C PRO A 239 35.64 19.45 28.46
N ALA A 240 36.80 19.89 27.95
CA ALA A 240 36.84 21.01 27.02
C ALA A 240 36.02 20.68 25.76
N ASP A 241 35.40 21.71 25.16
CA ASP A 241 34.59 21.57 23.94
C ASP A 241 33.36 20.66 24.09
N THR A 242 32.75 20.55 25.28
CA THR A 242 31.38 20.02 25.42
C THR A 242 30.38 21.01 24.85
N GLU A 243 29.40 20.50 24.13
CA GLU A 243 28.32 21.29 23.52
C GLU A 243 26.96 20.81 24.01
N GLU A 244 26.05 21.75 24.24
CA GLU A 244 24.67 21.45 24.57
C GLU A 244 24.00 20.67 23.45
N ILE A 245 23.16 19.70 23.83
CA ILE A 245 22.28 19.01 22.88
C ILE A 245 21.05 19.90 22.65
N PRO A 246 20.63 20.12 21.38
CA PRO A 246 19.40 20.86 21.10
C PRO A 246 18.18 20.13 21.63
N ASP A 247 17.11 20.87 21.89
CA ASP A 247 15.81 20.27 22.19
C ASP A 247 15.35 19.45 20.97
N ILE A 248 14.97 18.20 21.21
CA ILE A 248 14.54 17.29 20.15
C ILE A 248 13.17 17.71 19.65
N GLN A 249 13.09 18.17 18.41
CA GLN A 249 11.85 18.53 17.71
C GLN A 249 11.06 17.26 17.41
N LEU A 250 10.00 17.00 18.15
CA LEU A 250 9.17 15.81 18.02
C LEU A 250 7.77 16.20 17.54
N TRP A 251 7.46 15.83 16.30
CA TRP A 251 6.15 16.03 15.69
C TRP A 251 5.30 14.78 15.83
N SER A 252 4.12 14.88 16.43
CA SER A 252 3.27 13.74 16.74
C SER A 252 1.85 13.95 16.20
N ARG A 253 1.33 12.92 15.52
CA ARG A 253 -0.03 12.87 14.96
C ARG A 253 -1.06 12.72 16.09
N THR A 254 -1.85 13.76 16.35
CA THR A 254 -2.89 13.75 17.39
C THR A 254 -4.27 13.37 16.87
N ASP A 255 -4.46 13.30 15.58
CA ASP A 255 -5.63 12.75 14.89
C ASP A 255 -5.64 11.21 14.85
N ASP A 256 -4.52 10.57 15.23
CA ASP A 256 -4.32 9.14 15.35
C ASP A 256 -3.88 8.80 16.79
N PRO A 257 -4.77 8.27 17.65
CA PRO A 257 -4.46 8.05 19.06
C PRO A 257 -3.23 7.16 19.33
N PRO A 258 -2.98 6.05 18.63
CA PRO A 258 -1.74 5.30 18.77
C PRO A 258 -0.47 6.10 18.48
N ARG A 259 -0.47 6.92 17.41
CA ARG A 259 0.68 7.77 17.08
C ARG A 259 0.87 8.88 18.11
N GLN A 260 -0.22 9.46 18.62
CA GLN A 260 -0.14 10.44 19.70
C GLN A 260 0.55 9.83 20.92
N LEU A 261 0.08 8.66 21.37
CA LEU A 261 0.68 7.98 22.52
C LEU A 261 2.14 7.60 22.26
N ALA A 262 2.48 7.18 21.04
CA ALA A 262 3.87 6.91 20.66
C ALA A 262 4.76 8.14 20.88
N GLY A 263 4.34 9.31 20.39
CA GLY A 263 5.05 10.57 20.61
C GLY A 263 5.22 10.94 22.08
N GLU A 264 4.17 10.79 22.88
CA GLU A 264 4.18 11.04 24.32
C GLU A 264 5.12 10.10 25.07
N LEU A 265 5.12 8.80 24.71
CA LEU A 265 6.03 7.80 25.30
C LEU A 265 7.49 8.10 24.95
N MET A 266 7.79 8.50 23.72
CA MET A 266 9.14 8.89 23.31
C MET A 266 9.61 10.13 24.04
N ALA A 267 8.80 11.18 24.13
CA ALA A 267 9.13 12.40 24.87
C ALA A 267 9.40 12.09 26.37
N SER A 268 8.57 11.23 26.98
CA SER A 268 8.75 10.78 28.35
C SER A 268 10.04 9.97 28.54
N GLY A 269 10.37 9.10 27.56
CA GLY A 269 11.62 8.32 27.56
C GLY A 269 12.86 9.20 27.46
N LEU A 270 12.84 10.21 26.59
CA LEU A 270 13.91 11.20 26.42
C LEU A 270 14.11 12.00 27.72
N ALA A 271 13.04 12.49 28.32
CA ALA A 271 13.09 13.20 29.60
C ALA A 271 13.70 12.34 30.73
N ALA A 272 13.34 11.03 30.80
CA ALA A 272 13.95 10.09 31.74
C ALA A 272 15.45 9.86 31.50
N CYS A 273 15.95 10.23 30.32
CA CYS A 273 17.36 10.18 29.94
C CYS A 273 18.04 11.55 29.99
N PHE A 274 17.39 12.59 30.51
CA PHE A 274 17.95 13.95 30.58
C PHE A 274 18.13 14.63 29.20
N ILE A 275 17.28 14.29 28.25
CA ILE A 275 17.20 14.92 26.93
C ILE A 275 15.93 15.75 26.87
N ALA A 276 16.04 17.03 26.54
CA ALA A 276 14.89 17.90 26.39
C ALA A 276 14.21 17.68 25.04
N THR A 277 12.89 17.85 25.04
CA THR A 277 12.05 17.65 23.84
C THR A 277 11.16 18.87 23.64
N ASP A 278 11.14 19.40 22.44
CA ASP A 278 10.14 20.35 21.97
C ASP A 278 9.05 19.56 21.25
N TYR A 279 7.93 19.33 21.95
CA TYR A 279 6.85 18.45 21.51
C TYR A 279 5.77 19.23 20.77
N HIS A 280 5.46 18.81 19.54
CA HIS A 280 4.46 19.40 18.67
C HIS A 280 3.40 18.35 18.30
N GLY A 281 2.18 18.55 18.80
CA GLY A 281 1.02 17.73 18.41
C GLY A 281 0.23 18.38 17.29
N GLY A 282 -0.20 17.62 16.29
CA GLY A 282 -0.99 18.12 15.18
C GLY A 282 -1.67 17.04 14.35
N THR A 283 -2.53 17.48 13.43
CA THR A 283 -3.15 16.61 12.43
C THR A 283 -2.14 16.23 11.33
N TYR A 284 -2.53 15.34 10.42
CA TYR A 284 -1.76 15.00 9.23
C TYR A 284 -1.26 16.26 8.49
N SER A 285 -2.19 17.13 8.12
CA SER A 285 -1.89 18.36 7.39
C SER A 285 -1.01 19.36 8.15
N THR A 286 -0.93 19.25 9.47
CA THR A 286 -0.04 20.07 10.30
C THR A 286 1.36 19.48 10.38
N CYS A 287 1.48 18.17 10.61
CA CYS A 287 2.77 17.52 10.89
C CYS A 287 3.57 17.19 9.62
N THR A 288 2.90 16.70 8.57
CA THR A 288 3.59 16.25 7.35
C THR A 288 4.42 17.30 6.63
N PRO A 289 4.03 18.59 6.57
CA PRO A 289 4.90 19.60 5.97
C PRO A 289 6.27 19.71 6.65
N HIS A 290 6.33 19.48 7.97
CA HIS A 290 7.58 19.52 8.72
C HIS A 290 8.48 18.33 8.40
N ALA A 291 7.89 17.15 8.18
CA ALA A 291 8.66 15.97 7.78
C ALA A 291 9.04 16.00 6.29
N TRP A 292 8.13 16.42 5.39
CA TRP A 292 8.28 16.20 3.95
C TRP A 292 8.61 17.46 3.13
N LYS A 293 8.49 18.65 3.70
CA LYS A 293 8.72 19.92 2.95
C LYS A 293 9.78 20.83 3.59
N THR A 294 9.72 20.99 4.89
CA THR A 294 10.64 21.90 5.60
C THR A 294 11.77 21.19 6.32
N TYR A 295 11.62 19.87 6.58
CA TYR A 295 12.62 19.01 7.24
C TYR A 295 13.11 19.53 8.59
N ASP A 296 12.28 20.30 9.29
CA ASP A 296 12.57 20.90 10.59
C ASP A 296 12.09 20.03 11.75
N TYR A 297 12.29 18.72 11.65
CA TYR A 297 11.97 17.74 12.66
C TYR A 297 13.17 16.88 13.00
N HIS A 298 13.22 16.36 14.23
CA HIS A 298 14.12 15.29 14.62
C HIS A 298 13.42 13.94 14.59
N ILE A 299 12.18 13.89 15.09
CA ILE A 299 11.35 12.69 15.16
C ILE A 299 9.93 13.06 14.70
N TYR A 300 9.34 12.22 13.86
CA TYR A 300 7.94 12.31 13.46
C TYR A 300 7.27 10.95 13.64
N THR A 301 6.01 10.93 14.10
CA THR A 301 5.23 9.69 14.18
C THR A 301 4.61 9.39 12.82
N GLY A 302 5.37 8.76 11.96
CA GLY A 302 5.04 8.41 10.59
C GLY A 302 4.23 7.12 10.44
N GLY A 303 3.97 6.75 9.22
CA GLY A 303 3.34 5.47 8.87
C GLY A 303 3.01 5.40 7.39
N TRP A 304 3.05 4.18 6.87
CA TRP A 304 2.92 3.85 5.46
C TRP A 304 1.90 2.75 5.24
N GLY A 305 1.00 2.97 4.27
CA GLY A 305 0.35 1.87 3.57
C GLY A 305 1.28 1.41 2.46
N TRP A 306 1.45 0.10 2.26
CA TRP A 306 2.43 -0.41 1.32
C TRP A 306 1.88 -1.55 0.45
N ALA A 307 2.56 -1.82 -0.66
CA ALA A 307 2.30 -3.00 -1.45
C ALA A 307 2.78 -4.27 -0.70
N THR A 308 2.24 -5.44 -1.04
CA THR A 308 2.62 -6.70 -0.40
C THR A 308 3.93 -7.28 -0.96
N VAL A 309 4.92 -6.41 -1.16
CA VAL A 309 6.28 -6.72 -1.58
C VAL A 309 7.25 -5.91 -0.73
N PRO A 310 8.45 -6.40 -0.42
CA PRO A 310 9.38 -5.75 0.51
C PRO A 310 10.26 -4.68 -0.16
N ASP A 311 9.79 -4.01 -1.20
CA ASP A 311 10.57 -3.02 -1.96
C ASP A 311 10.81 -1.72 -1.18
N MET A 312 10.15 -1.53 -0.01
CA MET A 312 10.46 -0.44 0.91
C MET A 312 11.95 -0.37 1.27
N TYR A 313 12.67 -1.49 1.29
CA TYR A 313 14.12 -1.49 1.57
C TYR A 313 14.94 -0.80 0.47
N TYR A 314 14.38 -0.63 -0.72
CA TYR A 314 14.96 0.24 -1.74
C TYR A 314 14.30 1.63 -1.74
N GLU A 315 12.97 1.68 -1.74
CA GLU A 315 12.22 2.92 -1.93
C GLU A 315 12.40 3.91 -0.76
N CYS A 316 12.39 3.42 0.49
CA CYS A 316 12.46 4.31 1.66
C CYS A 316 13.90 4.63 2.12
N TRP A 317 14.91 3.88 1.69
CA TRP A 317 16.27 4.08 2.25
C TRP A 317 17.43 4.08 1.22
N ASN A 318 17.18 3.87 -0.07
CA ASN A 318 18.22 4.12 -1.07
C ASN A 318 18.42 5.64 -1.23
N SER A 319 19.66 6.12 -1.35
CA SER A 319 19.95 7.54 -1.42
C SER A 319 19.41 8.22 -2.68
N GLU A 320 19.23 7.48 -3.77
CA GLU A 320 18.59 8.02 -4.98
C GLU A 320 17.08 8.29 -4.81
N LYS A 321 16.51 7.82 -3.70
CA LYS A 321 15.13 8.06 -3.29
C LYS A 321 14.99 9.16 -2.25
N ASP A 322 16.07 9.88 -1.97
CA ASP A 322 15.99 11.08 -1.15
C ASP A 322 15.00 12.06 -1.80
N ILE A 323 14.08 12.54 -0.99
CA ILE A 323 13.08 13.53 -1.40
C ILE A 323 13.68 14.86 -1.88
N TYR A 324 14.97 15.07 -1.70
CA TYR A 324 15.68 16.25 -2.16
C TYR A 324 16.89 15.86 -3.05
N PRO A 325 17.12 16.49 -4.21
CA PRO A 325 16.40 17.63 -4.82
C PRO A 325 15.16 17.23 -5.64
N SER A 326 14.89 15.93 -5.80
CA SER A 326 13.68 15.46 -6.46
C SER A 326 12.56 15.34 -5.42
N THR A 327 11.35 15.67 -5.76
CA THR A 327 10.18 15.43 -4.90
C THR A 327 9.63 14.01 -5.06
N ASP A 328 10.43 13.08 -5.50
CA ASP A 328 10.07 11.86 -6.23
C ASP A 328 10.44 10.58 -5.45
N GLY A 329 10.86 10.71 -4.20
CA GLY A 329 11.34 9.61 -3.39
C GLY A 329 10.64 9.49 -2.05
N ASP A 330 10.76 8.29 -1.46
CA ASP A 330 10.18 7.95 -0.16
C ASP A 330 11.21 7.95 0.97
N ASN A 331 12.46 8.34 0.69
CA ASN A 331 13.53 8.41 1.69
C ASN A 331 13.43 9.72 2.51
N TYR A 332 12.36 9.87 3.30
CA TYR A 332 12.14 11.05 4.15
C TYR A 332 13.11 11.15 5.33
N ASN A 333 13.67 10.01 5.75
CA ASN A 333 14.73 9.96 6.78
C ASN A 333 16.05 10.55 6.27
N ARG A 334 16.18 10.70 4.96
CA ARG A 334 17.37 11.19 4.29
C ARG A 334 18.59 10.31 4.60
N TYR A 335 18.37 9.00 4.54
CA TYR A 335 19.41 8.01 4.76
C TYR A 335 20.32 7.92 3.54
N HIS A 336 21.63 8.07 3.74
CA HIS A 336 22.64 8.00 2.69
C HIS A 336 23.80 7.13 3.14
N ARG A 337 23.93 5.94 2.55
CA ARG A 337 25.04 5.00 2.78
C ARG A 337 25.37 4.24 1.50
N GLN A 338 26.54 4.52 0.91
CA GLN A 338 26.93 3.95 -0.39
C GLN A 338 26.87 2.42 -0.46
N THR A 339 27.30 1.74 0.61
CA THR A 339 27.27 0.27 0.64
C THR A 339 25.84 -0.26 0.68
N TYR A 340 24.91 0.48 1.28
CA TYR A 340 23.52 0.15 1.31
C TYR A 340 22.84 0.43 -0.04
N ASP A 341 23.20 1.52 -0.70
CA ASP A 341 22.66 1.86 -2.01
C ASP A 341 22.92 0.74 -3.03
N THR A 342 24.16 0.23 -3.05
CA THR A 342 24.50 -0.94 -3.88
C THR A 342 23.68 -2.17 -3.50
N LEU A 343 23.59 -2.48 -2.21
CA LEU A 343 22.86 -3.64 -1.70
C LEU A 343 21.38 -3.59 -2.01
N SER A 344 20.72 -2.46 -1.76
CA SER A 344 19.28 -2.29 -2.00
C SER A 344 18.95 -2.24 -3.49
N TYR A 345 19.86 -1.75 -4.32
CA TYR A 345 19.75 -1.82 -5.77
C TYR A 345 19.88 -3.27 -6.28
N ASP A 346 20.85 -4.04 -5.79
CA ASP A 346 21.02 -5.47 -6.12
C ASP A 346 19.80 -6.28 -5.67
N PHE A 347 19.22 -5.94 -4.51
CA PHE A 347 17.96 -6.52 -4.04
C PHE A 347 16.84 -6.27 -5.05
N LYS A 348 16.56 -5.01 -5.37
CA LYS A 348 15.50 -4.60 -6.31
C LYS A 348 15.66 -5.24 -7.68
N THR A 349 16.90 -5.36 -8.18
CA THR A 349 17.20 -5.86 -9.52
C THR A 349 17.42 -7.37 -9.59
N SER A 350 17.12 -8.09 -8.51
CA SER A 350 17.16 -9.54 -8.48
C SER A 350 16.13 -10.16 -9.43
N ALA A 351 16.51 -11.18 -10.19
CA ALA A 351 15.65 -11.79 -11.20
C ALA A 351 14.47 -12.60 -10.63
N THR A 352 14.56 -13.03 -9.37
CA THR A 352 13.53 -13.85 -8.71
C THR A 352 13.47 -13.51 -7.22
N SER A 353 12.31 -13.73 -6.59
CA SER A 353 12.12 -13.56 -5.15
C SER A 353 13.12 -14.42 -4.33
N ALA A 354 13.45 -15.63 -4.81
CA ALA A 354 14.43 -16.49 -4.14
C ALA A 354 15.85 -15.91 -4.15
N ALA A 355 16.23 -15.18 -5.21
CA ALA A 355 17.52 -14.48 -5.27
C ALA A 355 17.49 -13.19 -4.45
N ALA A 356 16.36 -12.51 -4.40
CA ALA A 356 16.14 -11.27 -3.65
C ALA A 356 16.14 -11.48 -2.12
N LEU A 357 15.60 -12.61 -1.64
CA LEU A 357 15.41 -12.87 -0.21
C LEU A 357 16.68 -12.70 0.64
N PRO A 358 17.83 -13.28 0.31
CA PRO A 358 19.06 -13.10 1.11
C PRO A 358 19.57 -11.64 1.07
N LEU A 359 19.31 -10.90 0.01
CA LEU A 359 19.67 -9.47 -0.07
C LEU A 359 18.72 -8.62 0.76
N CYS A 360 17.43 -8.96 0.79
CA CYS A 360 16.44 -8.35 1.67
C CYS A 360 16.86 -8.51 3.16
N TYR A 361 17.34 -9.70 3.55
CA TYR A 361 17.86 -9.94 4.90
C TYR A 361 19.06 -9.04 5.21
N GLN A 362 20.00 -8.90 4.28
CA GLN A 362 21.13 -7.99 4.46
C GLN A 362 20.68 -6.51 4.56
N CYS A 363 19.69 -6.11 3.76
CA CYS A 363 19.10 -4.77 3.88
C CYS A 363 18.52 -4.55 5.29
N GLN A 364 17.75 -5.50 5.80
CA GLN A 364 17.21 -5.45 7.16
C GLN A 364 18.33 -5.29 8.19
N GLN A 365 19.36 -6.11 8.12
CA GLN A 365 20.49 -6.04 9.05
C GLN A 365 21.14 -4.65 9.06
N VAL A 366 21.36 -4.05 7.91
CA VAL A 366 21.99 -2.73 7.81
C VAL A 366 21.08 -1.62 8.34
N ILE A 367 19.81 -1.58 7.90
CA ILE A 367 18.85 -0.55 8.31
C ILE A 367 18.60 -0.60 9.83
N HIS A 368 18.47 -1.79 10.39
CA HIS A 368 18.24 -1.95 11.83
C HIS A 368 19.51 -1.71 12.67
N ASP A 369 20.72 -2.04 12.17
CA ASP A 369 21.95 -1.72 12.89
C ASP A 369 22.26 -0.22 12.88
N ASP A 370 21.98 0.44 11.75
CA ASP A 370 22.12 1.90 11.64
C ASP A 370 21.00 2.67 12.33
N VAL A 371 19.89 1.99 12.60
CA VAL A 371 18.65 2.59 13.09
C VAL A 371 18.28 3.77 12.19
N ALA A 372 18.08 3.48 10.91
CA ALA A 372 17.71 4.50 9.93
C ALA A 372 16.28 5.03 10.15
N CYS A 373 15.44 4.19 10.72
CA CYS A 373 14.06 4.45 11.12
C CYS A 373 13.69 3.45 12.22
N ILE A 374 12.61 3.66 12.97
CA ILE A 374 12.25 2.79 14.10
C ILE A 374 10.82 2.28 13.93
N PRO A 375 10.62 1.00 13.60
CA PRO A 375 9.28 0.42 13.46
C PRO A 375 8.57 0.35 14.82
N LEU A 376 7.28 0.61 14.84
CA LEU A 376 6.44 0.62 16.02
C LEU A 376 5.44 -0.55 16.02
N TYR A 377 4.52 -0.53 15.07
CA TYR A 377 3.42 -1.49 14.96
C TYR A 377 2.84 -1.48 13.55
N THR A 378 2.05 -2.48 13.25
CA THR A 378 1.04 -2.48 12.17
C THR A 378 -0.35 -2.54 12.78
N MET A 379 -1.36 -2.02 12.08
CA MET A 379 -2.74 -2.16 12.51
C MET A 379 -3.19 -3.60 12.31
N ALA A 380 -3.92 -4.10 13.29
CA ALA A 380 -4.54 -5.42 13.28
C ALA A 380 -5.89 -5.32 14.00
N GLY A 381 -6.67 -6.38 13.99
CA GLY A 381 -7.96 -6.43 14.67
C GLY A 381 -9.08 -6.67 13.71
N TYR A 382 -10.02 -5.73 13.59
CA TYR A 382 -11.20 -5.91 12.78
C TYR A 382 -11.48 -4.71 11.91
N VAL A 383 -12.03 -4.96 10.72
CA VAL A 383 -12.80 -4.00 9.95
C VAL A 383 -14.29 -4.35 10.04
N ALA A 384 -15.15 -3.35 9.93
CA ALA A 384 -16.57 -3.52 10.14
C ALA A 384 -17.38 -3.18 8.89
N HIS A 385 -18.38 -4.00 8.60
CA HIS A 385 -19.45 -3.60 7.71
C HIS A 385 -20.83 -3.88 8.32
N ARG A 386 -21.84 -3.16 7.84
CA ARG A 386 -23.21 -3.38 8.24
C ARG A 386 -23.74 -4.66 7.59
N LYS A 387 -24.44 -5.49 8.38
CA LYS A 387 -25.09 -6.68 7.87
C LYS A 387 -26.29 -6.35 6.97
N TYR A 388 -27.01 -5.26 7.28
CA TYR A 388 -28.25 -4.93 6.60
C TYR A 388 -28.18 -3.55 5.95
N TYR A 389 -28.78 -3.47 4.76
CA TYR A 389 -29.01 -2.20 4.09
C TYR A 389 -29.86 -1.28 4.97
N LYS A 390 -29.51 0.00 5.05
CA LYS A 390 -30.21 0.93 5.94
C LYS A 390 -31.68 1.09 5.55
N VAL A 391 -32.59 0.93 6.50
CA VAL A 391 -34.01 1.19 6.31
C VAL A 391 -34.26 2.71 6.19
N GLY A 392 -35.12 3.11 5.25
CA GLY A 392 -35.59 4.50 5.11
C GLY A 392 -34.60 5.45 4.43
N VAL A 393 -33.68 4.93 3.60
CA VAL A 393 -32.89 5.76 2.69
C VAL A 393 -33.78 6.20 1.54
N VAL A 394 -33.97 7.50 1.36
CA VAL A 394 -34.84 8.07 0.33
C VAL A 394 -34.40 7.61 -1.07
N GLY A 395 -35.36 7.08 -1.85
CA GLY A 395 -35.10 6.55 -3.18
C GLY A 395 -34.64 5.09 -3.21
N GLU A 396 -34.38 4.48 -2.04
CA GLU A 396 -33.84 3.13 -1.92
C GLU A 396 -34.60 2.28 -0.88
N GLU A 397 -35.83 2.68 -0.56
CA GLU A 397 -36.70 1.99 0.41
C GLU A 397 -36.91 0.52 0.08
N GLN A 398 -36.82 0.17 -1.20
CA GLN A 398 -36.93 -1.22 -1.68
C GLN A 398 -35.83 -2.15 -1.16
N TYR A 399 -34.65 -1.63 -0.81
CA TYR A 399 -33.54 -2.40 -0.28
C TYR A 399 -33.50 -2.41 1.24
N GLY A 400 -34.24 -1.51 1.89
CA GLY A 400 -34.21 -1.33 3.33
C GLY A 400 -34.44 -2.60 4.13
N GLY A 401 -33.47 -2.96 4.99
CA GLY A 401 -33.52 -4.16 5.82
C GLY A 401 -33.12 -5.46 5.14
N LEU A 402 -32.76 -5.46 3.85
CA LEU A 402 -32.14 -6.60 3.19
C LEU A 402 -30.70 -6.78 3.68
N GLU A 403 -30.22 -8.00 3.71
CA GLU A 403 -28.81 -8.27 4.00
C GLU A 403 -27.93 -7.76 2.84
N TRP A 404 -26.75 -7.26 3.19
CA TRP A 404 -25.68 -7.08 2.23
C TRP A 404 -25.07 -8.43 1.86
N GLN A 405 -24.72 -8.62 0.61
CA GLN A 405 -23.96 -9.74 0.07
C GLN A 405 -22.78 -9.24 -0.75
N GLY A 406 -21.74 -10.06 -0.92
CA GLY A 406 -20.60 -9.78 -1.80
C GLY A 406 -19.53 -8.87 -1.21
N PHE A 407 -19.53 -8.60 0.09
CA PHE A 407 -18.34 -8.06 0.75
C PHE A 407 -17.23 -9.10 0.76
N VAL A 408 -16.02 -8.69 0.39
CA VAL A 408 -14.83 -9.55 0.28
C VAL A 408 -13.76 -9.07 1.24
N ASN A 409 -13.36 -9.92 2.18
CA ASN A 409 -12.18 -9.66 3.01
C ASN A 409 -10.94 -10.10 2.22
N GLU A 410 -10.26 -9.14 1.60
CA GLU A 410 -9.14 -9.37 0.71
C GLU A 410 -7.91 -9.85 1.47
N GLN A 411 -7.74 -11.17 1.63
CA GLN A 411 -6.63 -11.79 2.37
C GLN A 411 -6.42 -11.28 3.79
N GLY A 412 -7.50 -10.90 4.48
CA GLY A 412 -7.43 -10.32 5.82
C GLY A 412 -7.09 -8.83 5.84
N PHE A 413 -7.00 -8.17 4.69
CA PHE A 413 -6.80 -6.71 4.64
C PHE A 413 -8.09 -5.89 4.80
N GLY A 414 -9.22 -6.57 4.96
CA GLY A 414 -10.51 -5.93 5.04
C GLY A 414 -11.24 -5.81 3.70
N TYR A 415 -12.36 -5.09 3.72
CA TYR A 415 -13.30 -5.05 2.59
C TYR A 415 -12.88 -4.14 1.44
N TYR A 416 -11.80 -3.40 1.58
CA TYR A 416 -11.24 -2.50 0.56
C TYR A 416 -9.73 -2.68 0.38
N GLY A 417 -9.18 -3.75 0.94
CA GLY A 417 -7.75 -3.99 1.19
C GLY A 417 -6.83 -4.10 0.00
N GLY A 418 -7.32 -4.04 -1.21
CA GLY A 418 -6.53 -4.00 -2.42
C GLY A 418 -6.73 -2.71 -3.21
N ALA A 419 -5.89 -2.49 -4.19
CA ALA A 419 -5.96 -1.32 -5.08
C ALA A 419 -7.33 -1.18 -5.78
N PHE A 420 -8.13 -2.23 -5.84
CA PHE A 420 -9.39 -2.24 -6.56
C PHE A 420 -10.64 -2.29 -5.68
N GLY A 421 -10.52 -2.71 -4.42
CA GLY A 421 -11.66 -2.84 -3.52
C GLY A 421 -12.76 -3.72 -4.09
N PHE A 422 -12.56 -5.03 -4.09
CA PHE A 422 -13.50 -6.01 -4.66
C PHE A 422 -14.88 -5.94 -4.02
N SER A 423 -14.97 -5.53 -2.75
CA SER A 423 -16.26 -5.26 -2.10
C SER A 423 -17.05 -4.17 -2.81
N SER A 424 -16.42 -3.09 -3.26
CA SER A 424 -17.10 -2.04 -4.03
C SER A 424 -17.66 -2.57 -5.36
N LEU A 425 -17.00 -3.55 -5.93
CA LEU A 425 -17.41 -4.18 -7.20
C LEU A 425 -18.56 -5.17 -7.00
N ASN A 426 -18.52 -5.94 -5.90
CA ASN A 426 -19.39 -7.10 -5.67
C ASN A 426 -20.56 -6.88 -4.73
N ALA A 427 -20.45 -5.97 -3.77
CA ALA A 427 -21.48 -5.79 -2.76
C ALA A 427 -22.84 -5.42 -3.40
N HIS A 428 -23.91 -6.04 -2.93
CA HIS A 428 -25.27 -5.81 -3.41
C HIS A 428 -26.28 -6.22 -2.33
N PRO A 429 -27.50 -5.66 -2.34
CA PRO A 429 -28.57 -6.13 -1.47
C PRO A 429 -29.05 -7.53 -1.84
N ALA A 430 -29.29 -8.37 -0.86
CA ALA A 430 -29.73 -9.76 -1.05
C ALA A 430 -30.99 -9.85 -1.94
N GLY A 431 -30.96 -10.77 -2.91
CA GLY A 431 -32.04 -10.97 -3.86
C GLY A 431 -32.08 -10.00 -5.04
N TYR A 432 -31.12 -9.06 -5.11
CA TYR A 432 -30.96 -8.16 -6.24
C TYR A 432 -29.57 -8.36 -6.86
N GLU A 433 -29.50 -8.50 -8.16
CA GLU A 433 -28.22 -8.60 -8.86
C GLU A 433 -27.49 -7.26 -8.96
N ARG A 434 -28.27 -6.19 -9.03
CA ARG A 434 -27.82 -4.80 -9.12
C ARG A 434 -28.75 -3.90 -8.33
N GLY A 435 -28.22 -2.79 -7.89
CA GLY A 435 -28.97 -1.71 -7.27
C GLY A 435 -28.44 -1.33 -5.90
N GLY A 436 -28.83 -0.14 -5.48
CA GLY A 436 -28.45 0.42 -4.19
C GLY A 436 -27.15 1.19 -4.22
N THR A 437 -26.82 1.73 -3.06
CA THR A 437 -25.67 2.61 -2.85
C THR A 437 -24.81 2.07 -1.72
N ILE A 438 -23.50 1.92 -1.94
CA ILE A 438 -22.52 1.73 -0.88
C ILE A 438 -22.14 3.09 -0.30
N ARG A 439 -22.13 3.18 1.02
CA ARG A 439 -21.66 4.35 1.76
C ARG A 439 -20.36 4.00 2.46
N HIS A 440 -19.29 4.57 1.95
CA HIS A 440 -17.93 4.32 2.41
C HIS A 440 -17.49 5.46 3.34
N GLY A 441 -17.04 5.14 4.55
CA GLY A 441 -16.42 6.11 5.45
C GLY A 441 -15.03 6.52 4.97
N LEU A 442 -14.63 7.73 5.32
CA LEU A 442 -13.25 8.21 5.24
C LEU A 442 -12.98 9.05 6.49
N ILE A 443 -11.81 8.91 7.08
CA ILE A 443 -11.47 9.71 8.26
C ILE A 443 -10.90 11.08 7.92
N ASP A 444 -10.37 11.31 6.71
CA ASP A 444 -9.84 12.62 6.32
C ASP A 444 -10.27 13.02 4.91
N ILE A 445 -10.11 14.31 4.62
CA ILE A 445 -10.57 14.94 3.39
C ILE A 445 -9.56 14.71 2.27
N PRO A 446 -9.95 14.06 1.14
CA PRO A 446 -9.11 13.99 -0.03
C PRO A 446 -8.88 15.38 -0.63
N ALA A 447 -7.63 15.79 -0.76
CA ALA A 447 -7.29 17.15 -1.19
C ALA A 447 -7.56 17.36 -2.69
N LYS A 448 -7.24 16.37 -3.53
CA LYS A 448 -7.36 16.43 -4.97
C LYS A 448 -7.59 15.03 -5.55
N ILE A 449 -8.43 14.91 -6.54
CA ILE A 449 -8.62 13.64 -7.25
C ILE A 449 -7.88 13.71 -8.59
N ASP A 450 -6.66 13.16 -8.61
CA ASP A 450 -5.80 13.17 -9.79
C ASP A 450 -5.01 11.84 -9.86
N PRO A 451 -5.16 11.03 -10.92
CA PRO A 451 -4.48 9.73 -11.01
C PRO A 451 -2.95 9.81 -11.11
N LEU A 452 -2.38 11.02 -11.27
CA LEU A 452 -0.95 11.24 -11.33
C LEU A 452 -0.37 12.00 -10.12
N ASP A 453 -1.22 12.54 -9.26
CA ASP A 453 -0.81 13.45 -8.17
C ASP A 453 -1.58 13.12 -6.88
N SER A 454 -1.70 11.84 -6.58
CA SER A 454 -2.30 11.38 -5.33
C SER A 454 -1.20 11.25 -4.28
N GLU A 455 -1.33 12.00 -3.20
CA GLU A 455 -0.40 11.96 -2.06
C GLU A 455 -1.01 11.26 -0.83
N SER A 456 -2.29 10.88 -0.86
CA SER A 456 -2.96 10.30 0.29
C SER A 456 -3.71 9.00 -0.02
N PHE A 457 -3.81 8.15 1.00
CA PHE A 457 -4.60 6.93 0.95
C PHE A 457 -6.09 7.21 0.62
N TYR A 458 -6.64 8.32 1.11
CA TYR A 458 -8.04 8.71 0.89
C TYR A 458 -8.32 9.05 -0.58
N GLU A 459 -7.39 9.70 -1.24
CA GLU A 459 -7.45 9.98 -2.69
C GLU A 459 -7.32 8.70 -3.50
N ALA A 460 -6.37 7.84 -3.14
CA ALA A 460 -6.12 6.58 -3.81
C ALA A 460 -7.35 5.65 -3.78
N GLN A 461 -8.11 5.63 -2.67
CA GLN A 461 -9.36 4.88 -2.57
C GLN A 461 -10.40 5.32 -3.60
N ILE A 462 -10.53 6.61 -3.86
CA ILE A 462 -11.48 7.16 -4.84
C ILE A 462 -10.97 6.93 -6.26
N ILE A 463 -9.69 7.22 -6.51
CA ILE A 463 -9.06 7.08 -7.82
C ILE A 463 -9.13 5.63 -8.32
N SER A 464 -8.87 4.66 -7.43
CA SER A 464 -8.90 3.23 -7.76
C SER A 464 -10.28 2.72 -8.21
N LYS A 465 -11.36 3.45 -7.96
CA LYS A 465 -12.68 3.11 -8.47
C LYS A 465 -12.90 3.54 -9.92
N MET A 466 -12.10 4.51 -10.38
CA MET A 466 -12.23 5.11 -11.71
C MET A 466 -11.14 4.68 -12.70
N TYR A 467 -9.94 4.39 -12.20
CA TYR A 467 -8.77 4.05 -13.02
C TYR A 467 -8.27 2.66 -12.70
N GLU A 468 -7.85 1.93 -13.71
CA GLU A 468 -7.44 0.54 -13.59
C GLU A 468 -6.09 0.29 -14.26
N ALA A 469 -5.41 -0.75 -13.80
CA ALA A 469 -4.16 -1.26 -14.37
C ALA A 469 -4.41 -2.47 -15.28
N LEU A 470 -3.36 -2.92 -15.97
CA LEU A 470 -3.43 -4.07 -16.89
C LEU A 470 -3.66 -5.39 -16.16
N ILE A 471 -3.10 -5.52 -14.97
CA ILE A 471 -3.27 -6.67 -14.08
C ILE A 471 -3.61 -6.16 -12.69
N ALA A 472 -4.24 -6.98 -11.87
CA ALA A 472 -4.56 -6.68 -10.49
C ALA A 472 -3.93 -7.71 -9.56
N ARG A 473 -3.82 -7.37 -8.28
CA ARG A 473 -3.49 -8.35 -7.25
C ARG A 473 -4.66 -9.29 -7.04
N ASN A 474 -4.36 -10.57 -6.84
CA ASN A 474 -5.40 -11.53 -6.47
C ASN A 474 -5.91 -11.23 -5.05
N PRO A 475 -7.21 -10.96 -4.85
CA PRO A 475 -7.74 -10.65 -3.52
C PRO A 475 -7.62 -11.81 -2.53
N LEU A 476 -7.43 -13.03 -3.01
CA LEU A 476 -7.29 -14.23 -2.19
C LEU A 476 -5.85 -14.72 -2.04
N SER A 477 -4.88 -14.04 -2.66
CA SER A 477 -3.47 -14.41 -2.57
C SER A 477 -2.57 -13.19 -2.78
N VAL A 478 -1.91 -12.75 -1.73
CA VAL A 478 -1.02 -11.59 -1.78
C VAL A 478 0.18 -11.76 -2.71
N ALA A 479 0.55 -13.00 -3.02
CA ALA A 479 1.69 -13.32 -3.88
C ALA A 479 1.34 -13.33 -5.37
N ASP A 480 0.05 -13.41 -5.72
CA ASP A 480 -0.40 -13.66 -7.08
C ASP A 480 -1.01 -12.44 -7.73
N TYR A 481 -0.93 -12.39 -9.06
CA TYR A 481 -1.57 -11.39 -9.89
C TYR A 481 -2.56 -12.05 -10.84
N ILE A 482 -3.60 -11.31 -11.19
CA ILE A 482 -4.68 -11.75 -12.07
C ILE A 482 -4.80 -10.82 -13.27
N PRO A 483 -5.19 -11.31 -14.44
CA PRO A 483 -5.48 -10.46 -15.58
C PRO A 483 -6.62 -9.49 -15.25
N TRP A 484 -6.45 -8.19 -15.62
CA TRP A 484 -7.48 -7.17 -15.35
C TRP A 484 -7.93 -6.47 -16.63
N LEU A 485 -7.35 -5.33 -17.05
CA LEU A 485 -7.55 -4.80 -18.41
C LEU A 485 -6.93 -5.72 -19.47
N ALA A 486 -5.92 -6.49 -19.08
CA ALA A 486 -5.42 -7.59 -19.89
C ALA A 486 -6.31 -8.83 -19.73
N SER A 487 -6.42 -9.62 -20.79
CA SER A 487 -6.99 -10.98 -20.79
C SER A 487 -5.96 -12.03 -20.35
N SER A 488 -4.68 -11.74 -20.57
CA SER A 488 -3.56 -12.61 -20.16
C SER A 488 -2.28 -11.81 -19.99
N PHE A 489 -1.35 -12.37 -19.21
CA PHE A 489 0.00 -11.83 -19.08
C PHE A 489 1.04 -12.95 -18.91
N THR A 490 2.28 -12.64 -19.24
CA THR A 490 3.44 -13.53 -19.01
C THR A 490 4.68 -12.70 -18.70
N GLU A 491 5.48 -13.19 -17.76
CA GLU A 491 6.80 -12.64 -17.51
C GLU A 491 7.83 -13.23 -18.47
N GLY A 492 8.89 -12.48 -18.72
CA GLY A 492 9.98 -12.89 -19.56
C GLY A 492 11.14 -11.91 -19.53
N THR A 493 12.10 -12.14 -20.39
CA THR A 493 13.28 -11.26 -20.52
C THR A 493 13.43 -10.77 -21.95
N TRP A 494 14.19 -9.71 -22.11
CA TRP A 494 14.64 -9.16 -23.39
C TRP A 494 16.07 -8.63 -23.21
N VAL A 495 16.78 -8.46 -24.33
CA VAL A 495 18.14 -7.90 -24.28
C VAL A 495 18.05 -6.43 -24.73
N ASN A 496 18.54 -5.53 -23.88
CA ASN A 496 18.54 -4.10 -24.17
C ASN A 496 19.63 -3.74 -25.21
N PRO A 497 19.63 -2.50 -25.76
CA PRO A 497 20.65 -2.08 -26.72
C PRO A 497 22.10 -2.10 -26.19
N GLN A 498 22.30 -2.13 -24.89
CA GLN A 498 23.59 -2.22 -24.21
C GLN A 498 24.08 -3.67 -24.11
N GLY A 499 23.21 -4.66 -24.34
CA GLY A 499 23.51 -6.08 -24.27
C GLY A 499 23.11 -6.73 -22.94
N ASP A 500 22.43 -5.98 -22.04
CA ASP A 500 22.01 -6.51 -20.74
C ASP A 500 20.69 -7.27 -20.87
N THR A 501 20.56 -8.32 -20.05
CA THR A 501 19.28 -9.04 -19.90
C THR A 501 18.40 -8.29 -18.93
N CYS A 502 17.20 -7.92 -19.34
CA CYS A 502 16.25 -7.11 -18.58
C CYS A 502 14.89 -7.79 -18.53
N SER A 503 14.07 -7.44 -17.55
CA SER A 503 12.69 -7.92 -17.45
C SER A 503 11.78 -7.33 -18.52
N LYS A 504 10.81 -8.15 -18.95
CA LYS A 504 9.63 -7.68 -19.69
C LYS A 504 8.38 -8.38 -19.20
N VAL A 505 7.26 -7.70 -19.27
CA VAL A 505 5.93 -8.30 -19.09
C VAL A 505 5.20 -8.19 -20.43
N THR A 506 4.68 -9.31 -20.90
CA THR A 506 3.86 -9.35 -22.12
C THR A 506 2.41 -9.50 -21.69
N VAL A 507 1.55 -8.61 -22.13
CA VAL A 507 0.11 -8.61 -21.85
C VAL A 507 -0.69 -8.65 -23.16
N THR A 508 -1.88 -9.25 -23.13
CA THR A 508 -2.85 -9.15 -24.22
C THR A 508 -4.06 -8.39 -23.68
N LEU A 509 -4.49 -7.33 -24.34
CA LEU A 509 -5.66 -6.56 -23.91
C LEU A 509 -6.94 -7.37 -24.07
N ARG A 510 -7.91 -7.11 -23.18
CA ARG A 510 -9.29 -7.57 -23.41
C ARG A 510 -9.90 -6.79 -24.56
N PRO A 511 -10.74 -7.43 -25.38
CA PRO A 511 -11.49 -6.71 -26.40
C PRO A 511 -12.60 -5.83 -25.79
N ASN A 512 -12.99 -4.80 -26.53
CA ASN A 512 -14.17 -3.97 -26.25
C ASN A 512 -14.16 -3.20 -24.92
N ILE A 513 -13.00 -2.94 -24.34
CA ILE A 513 -12.92 -2.05 -23.17
C ILE A 513 -13.17 -0.61 -23.63
N LEU A 514 -14.01 0.10 -22.88
CA LEU A 514 -14.31 1.51 -23.11
C LEU A 514 -13.89 2.34 -21.90
N PHE A 515 -13.37 3.52 -22.18
CA PHE A 515 -13.30 4.58 -21.17
C PHE A 515 -14.70 5.10 -20.82
N HIS A 516 -14.84 5.80 -19.71
CA HIS A 516 -16.12 6.32 -19.21
C HIS A 516 -16.87 7.20 -20.24
N ASP A 517 -16.15 7.82 -21.15
CA ASP A 517 -16.69 8.65 -22.25
C ASP A 517 -16.96 7.87 -23.54
N ASN A 518 -16.90 6.55 -23.49
CA ASN A 518 -17.11 5.59 -24.56
C ASN A 518 -16.02 5.57 -25.65
N HIS A 519 -14.86 6.17 -25.44
CA HIS A 519 -13.71 5.91 -26.29
C HIS A 519 -13.15 4.51 -26.04
N PRO A 520 -12.77 3.74 -27.08
CA PRO A 520 -12.17 2.44 -26.88
C PRO A 520 -10.77 2.56 -26.26
N LEU A 521 -10.46 1.67 -25.33
CA LEU A 521 -9.09 1.47 -24.87
C LEU A 521 -8.30 0.75 -25.96
N THR A 522 -7.11 1.27 -26.26
CA THR A 522 -6.21 0.72 -27.28
C THR A 522 -4.83 0.44 -26.72
N PRO A 523 -4.00 -0.38 -27.40
CA PRO A 523 -2.60 -0.57 -27.03
C PRO A 523 -1.79 0.75 -26.97
N GLU A 524 -2.18 1.73 -27.78
CA GLU A 524 -1.56 3.05 -27.81
C GLU A 524 -1.86 3.88 -26.56
N ASP A 525 -2.98 3.64 -25.88
CA ASP A 525 -3.26 4.26 -24.57
C ASP A 525 -2.35 3.69 -23.49
N VAL A 526 -2.06 2.39 -23.56
CA VAL A 526 -1.10 1.74 -22.64
C VAL A 526 0.30 2.33 -22.83
N GLU A 527 0.82 2.33 -24.06
CA GLU A 527 2.13 2.91 -24.37
C GLU A 527 2.20 4.38 -23.93
N PHE A 528 1.15 5.14 -24.26
CA PHE A 528 1.04 6.55 -23.89
C PHE A 528 1.07 6.73 -22.37
N SER A 529 0.34 5.92 -21.61
CA SER A 529 0.29 6.01 -20.14
C SER A 529 1.68 5.88 -19.53
N TYR A 530 2.44 4.87 -19.92
CA TYR A 530 3.81 4.69 -19.44
C TYR A 530 4.74 5.83 -19.86
N GLN A 531 4.66 6.27 -21.11
CA GLN A 531 5.51 7.37 -21.61
C GLN A 531 5.15 8.70 -20.96
N TYR A 532 3.86 9.01 -20.85
CA TYR A 532 3.38 10.24 -20.27
C TYR A 532 3.75 10.35 -18.80
N LYS A 533 3.46 9.32 -18.02
CA LYS A 533 3.77 9.28 -16.59
C LYS A 533 5.27 9.37 -16.35
N LYS A 534 6.09 8.65 -17.12
CA LYS A 534 7.55 8.78 -17.05
C LYS A 534 8.04 10.20 -17.33
N ALA A 535 7.46 10.87 -18.33
CA ALA A 535 7.82 12.25 -18.66
C ALA A 535 7.31 13.25 -17.61
N ALA A 536 6.16 12.99 -17.00
CA ALA A 536 5.57 13.81 -15.94
C ALA A 536 6.25 13.59 -14.58
N MET A 537 7.02 12.52 -14.40
CA MET A 537 7.61 12.10 -13.11
C MET A 537 6.54 12.01 -12.02
N ALA A 538 5.47 11.28 -12.31
CA ALA A 538 4.32 11.14 -11.42
C ALA A 538 4.72 10.54 -10.07
N VAL A 539 4.35 11.20 -8.99
CA VAL A 539 4.78 10.88 -7.61
C VAL A 539 4.42 9.44 -7.22
N ALA A 540 3.22 9.00 -7.49
CA ALA A 540 2.73 7.68 -7.08
C ALA A 540 3.40 6.49 -7.81
N GLU A 541 4.15 6.72 -8.90
CA GLU A 541 4.68 5.65 -9.75
C GLU A 541 6.15 5.86 -10.17
N SER A 542 6.88 6.69 -9.44
CA SER A 542 8.23 7.13 -9.83
C SER A 542 9.21 5.98 -10.07
N THR A 543 9.17 4.95 -9.25
CA THR A 543 10.05 3.77 -9.38
C THR A 543 9.77 2.96 -10.63
N VAL A 544 8.51 2.67 -10.90
CA VAL A 544 8.08 1.95 -12.10
C VAL A 544 8.55 2.68 -13.34
N LEU A 545 8.39 3.99 -13.35
CA LEU A 545 8.69 4.84 -14.49
C LEU A 545 10.18 4.97 -14.75
N LYS A 546 11.02 4.96 -13.71
CA LYS A 546 12.47 4.95 -13.84
C LYS A 546 12.96 3.71 -14.59
N GLU A 547 12.42 2.56 -14.24
CA GLU A 547 12.79 1.28 -14.87
C GLU A 547 12.13 1.07 -16.23
N TYR A 548 11.06 1.76 -16.56
CA TYR A 548 10.39 1.61 -17.85
C TYR A 548 11.31 2.01 -19.01
N HIS A 549 11.48 1.11 -19.97
CA HIS A 549 12.24 1.35 -21.21
C HIS A 549 11.30 1.69 -22.38
N SER A 550 10.40 0.78 -22.73
CA SER A 550 9.53 0.94 -23.93
C SER A 550 8.39 -0.07 -23.92
N CYS A 551 7.34 0.24 -24.65
CA CYS A 551 6.37 -0.75 -25.12
C CYS A 551 6.69 -1.20 -26.54
N VAL A 552 6.36 -2.46 -26.86
CA VAL A 552 6.33 -2.98 -28.25
C VAL A 552 4.97 -3.59 -28.48
N ILE A 553 4.24 -3.02 -29.42
CA ILE A 553 2.86 -3.37 -29.74
C ILE A 553 2.83 -4.32 -30.93
N ASP A 554 2.06 -5.41 -30.85
CA ASP A 554 1.78 -6.34 -31.93
C ASP A 554 0.30 -6.77 -31.82
N GLY A 555 -0.57 -6.07 -32.54
CA GLY A 555 -2.02 -6.15 -32.36
C GLY A 555 -2.42 -5.77 -30.93
N ASP A 556 -3.22 -6.62 -30.28
CA ASP A 556 -3.64 -6.41 -28.89
C ASP A 556 -2.59 -6.85 -27.87
N THR A 557 -1.46 -7.38 -28.32
CA THR A 557 -0.35 -7.84 -27.46
C THR A 557 0.67 -6.72 -27.28
N ILE A 558 1.04 -6.45 -26.03
CA ILE A 558 1.96 -5.38 -25.67
C ILE A 558 3.09 -5.99 -24.82
N GLN A 559 4.34 -5.74 -25.20
CA GLN A 559 5.49 -6.05 -24.39
C GLN A 559 5.94 -4.78 -23.66
N ILE A 560 5.77 -4.74 -22.35
CA ILE A 560 6.28 -3.69 -21.48
C ILE A 560 7.69 -4.10 -21.08
N ARG A 561 8.68 -3.31 -21.48
CA ARG A 561 10.11 -3.58 -21.31
C ARG A 561 10.71 -2.65 -20.28
N TYR A 562 11.57 -3.21 -19.42
CA TYR A 562 12.27 -2.48 -18.36
C TYR A 562 13.77 -2.41 -18.63
N ASN A 563 14.47 -1.50 -17.93
CA ASN A 563 15.92 -1.29 -18.05
C ASN A 563 16.74 -2.26 -17.19
N SER A 564 16.12 -2.91 -16.24
CA SER A 564 16.75 -3.86 -15.32
C SER A 564 16.00 -5.18 -15.27
N THR A 565 16.64 -6.21 -14.76
CA THR A 565 15.97 -7.43 -14.31
C THR A 565 15.37 -7.15 -12.93
N SER A 566 14.11 -7.55 -12.68
CA SER A 566 13.52 -7.43 -11.35
C SER A 566 12.38 -8.41 -11.15
N PHE A 567 12.30 -8.98 -9.94
CA PHE A 567 11.17 -9.79 -9.47
C PHE A 567 9.91 -8.93 -9.21
N LEU A 568 10.04 -7.62 -9.21
CA LEU A 568 8.95 -6.66 -9.01
C LEU A 568 8.21 -6.31 -10.32
N ALA A 569 8.61 -6.84 -11.46
CA ALA A 569 8.07 -6.42 -12.76
C ALA A 569 6.54 -6.53 -12.85
N LEU A 570 5.92 -7.56 -12.25
CA LEU A 570 4.46 -7.66 -12.19
C LEU A 570 3.84 -6.63 -11.26
N SER A 571 4.47 -6.34 -10.11
CA SER A 571 4.02 -5.28 -9.20
C SER A 571 4.00 -3.93 -9.91
N TRP A 572 5.02 -3.63 -10.71
CA TRP A 572 5.07 -2.40 -11.50
C TRP A 572 3.93 -2.30 -12.52
N VAL A 573 3.58 -3.41 -13.17
CA VAL A 573 2.44 -3.42 -14.12
C VAL A 573 1.11 -3.28 -13.37
N ALA A 574 0.97 -3.90 -12.20
CA ALA A 574 -0.24 -3.79 -11.38
C ALA A 574 -0.43 -2.40 -10.75
N GLY A 575 0.67 -1.69 -10.50
CA GLY A 575 0.64 -0.33 -9.95
C GLY A 575 0.44 0.77 -11.01
N THR A 576 0.48 0.44 -12.31
CA THR A 576 0.40 1.46 -13.36
C THR A 576 -1.02 1.55 -13.93
N ALA A 577 -1.78 2.52 -13.45
CA ALA A 577 -3.11 2.82 -13.97
C ALA A 577 -3.05 3.41 -15.40
N ILE A 578 -3.97 3.01 -16.25
CA ILE A 578 -4.02 3.46 -17.66
C ILE A 578 -4.87 4.72 -17.77
N ILE A 579 -4.30 5.75 -18.39
CA ILE A 579 -4.96 7.04 -18.65
C ILE A 579 -5.34 7.18 -20.13
N PRO A 580 -6.44 7.90 -20.45
CA PRO A 580 -6.92 8.07 -21.82
C PRO A 580 -6.04 9.04 -22.62
N LYS A 581 -5.33 8.53 -23.62
CA LYS A 581 -4.47 9.30 -24.52
C LYS A 581 -5.20 10.48 -25.14
N HIS A 582 -6.42 10.25 -25.66
CA HIS A 582 -7.21 11.28 -26.35
C HIS A 582 -7.56 12.51 -25.49
N ILE A 583 -7.43 12.38 -24.15
CA ILE A 583 -7.58 13.50 -23.22
C ILE A 583 -6.22 14.09 -22.88
N TRP A 584 -5.30 13.25 -22.39
CA TRP A 584 -4.06 13.71 -21.78
C TRP A 584 -3.03 14.21 -22.81
N GLU A 585 -3.07 13.76 -24.07
CA GLU A 585 -2.15 14.24 -25.11
C GLU A 585 -2.27 15.75 -25.41
N ALA A 586 -3.42 16.36 -25.08
CA ALA A 586 -3.62 17.80 -25.19
C ALA A 586 -2.88 18.61 -24.12
N TYR A 587 -2.40 17.95 -23.08
CA TYR A 587 -1.75 18.55 -21.90
C TYR A 587 -0.37 17.91 -21.69
N PRO A 588 0.61 18.16 -22.56
CA PRO A 588 1.91 17.50 -22.47
C PRO A 588 2.59 17.85 -21.14
N PRO A 589 3.28 16.89 -20.51
CA PRO A 589 4.02 17.12 -19.29
C PRO A 589 5.13 18.13 -19.52
N LYS A 590 5.42 18.95 -18.54
CA LYS A 590 6.54 19.90 -18.61
C LYS A 590 7.85 19.13 -18.44
N LEU A 591 8.73 19.28 -19.41
CA LEU A 591 10.02 18.60 -19.41
C LEU A 591 10.98 19.22 -18.40
N PRO A 592 11.96 18.46 -17.87
CA PRO A 592 13.03 18.98 -17.04
C PRO A 592 13.77 20.14 -17.76
N GLY A 593 13.88 21.29 -17.13
CA GLY A 593 14.48 22.50 -17.71
C GLY A 593 13.49 23.54 -18.22
N ASP A 594 12.20 23.25 -18.22
CA ASP A 594 11.16 24.27 -18.38
C ASP A 594 11.18 25.20 -17.13
N PRO A 595 11.14 26.54 -17.28
CA PRO A 595 11.23 27.48 -16.16
C PRO A 595 10.06 27.40 -15.16
N ALA A 596 9.05 26.61 -15.44
CA ALA A 596 8.04 26.22 -14.47
C ALA A 596 8.45 24.89 -13.82
N VAL A 597 8.38 24.85 -12.51
CA VAL A 597 8.75 23.77 -11.59
C VAL A 597 8.94 22.37 -12.25
N PRO A 598 10.14 21.76 -12.16
CA PRO A 598 10.36 20.42 -12.69
C PRO A 598 9.30 19.42 -12.18
N GLY A 599 8.76 18.60 -13.07
CA GLY A 599 7.76 17.59 -12.70
C GLY A 599 6.32 18.10 -12.54
N SER A 600 6.04 19.39 -12.76
CA SER A 600 4.66 19.87 -12.74
C SER A 600 4.00 19.74 -14.11
N TRP A 601 2.81 19.18 -14.16
CA TRP A 601 1.90 19.28 -15.31
C TRP A 601 0.86 20.37 -15.05
N SER A 602 0.33 20.94 -16.12
CA SER A 602 -0.68 22.01 -16.04
C SER A 602 -2.10 21.49 -16.08
N PHE A 603 -2.30 20.18 -16.19
CA PHE A 603 -3.61 19.55 -16.31
C PHE A 603 -4.13 19.12 -14.94
N ASP A 604 -5.33 19.58 -14.62
CA ASP A 604 -6.06 19.17 -13.44
C ASP A 604 -7.36 18.50 -13.91
N PRO A 605 -7.42 17.16 -13.93
CA PRO A 605 -8.58 16.45 -14.47
C PRO A 605 -9.85 16.65 -13.64
N GLU A 606 -9.75 16.94 -12.34
CA GLU A 606 -10.90 17.29 -11.49
C GLU A 606 -11.46 18.66 -11.88
N ALA A 607 -10.63 19.68 -11.93
CA ALA A 607 -11.03 21.05 -12.27
C ALA A 607 -11.56 21.16 -13.69
N GLU A 608 -11.00 20.40 -14.64
CA GLU A 608 -11.41 20.36 -16.04
C GLU A 608 -12.62 19.46 -16.32
N ASN A 609 -13.17 18.77 -15.30
CA ASN A 609 -14.23 17.77 -15.43
C ASN A 609 -13.87 16.64 -16.42
N LYS A 610 -12.66 16.13 -16.30
CA LYS A 610 -12.07 15.08 -17.16
C LYS A 610 -11.54 13.89 -16.37
N LEU A 611 -12.18 13.56 -15.26
CA LEU A 611 -11.90 12.33 -14.52
C LEU A 611 -12.46 11.13 -15.30
N ILE A 612 -11.74 10.70 -16.31
CA ILE A 612 -12.11 9.65 -17.25
C ILE A 612 -11.11 8.50 -17.12
N GLY A 613 -11.60 7.34 -16.71
CA GLY A 613 -10.86 6.09 -16.64
C GLY A 613 -11.68 4.95 -17.27
N THR A 614 -11.29 3.71 -16.96
CA THR A 614 -11.97 2.48 -17.41
C THR A 614 -12.75 1.79 -16.30
N GLY A 615 -12.63 2.30 -15.07
CA GLY A 615 -13.06 1.64 -13.84
C GLY A 615 -14.56 1.40 -13.69
N PRO A 616 -14.95 0.61 -12.66
CA PRO A 616 -16.33 0.23 -12.41
C PRO A 616 -17.24 1.39 -11.99
N PHE A 617 -16.66 2.48 -11.52
CA PHE A 617 -17.38 3.70 -11.18
C PHE A 617 -16.79 4.89 -11.93
N ARG A 618 -17.60 5.90 -12.11
CA ARG A 618 -17.23 7.12 -12.84
C ARG A 618 -17.67 8.37 -12.11
N ALA A 619 -16.92 9.44 -12.28
CA ALA A 619 -17.36 10.77 -11.94
C ALA A 619 -18.49 11.18 -12.91
N TYR A 620 -19.67 11.51 -12.38
CA TYR A 620 -20.82 11.89 -13.18
C TYR A 620 -21.71 12.86 -12.40
N LYS A 621 -21.91 14.06 -12.95
CA LYS A 621 -22.79 15.08 -12.36
C LYS A 621 -23.42 15.95 -13.46
N ASP A 622 -24.69 16.29 -13.32
CA ASP A 622 -25.42 17.19 -14.21
C ASP A 622 -25.40 16.77 -15.70
N GLY A 623 -25.34 15.45 -15.98
CA GLY A 623 -25.24 14.94 -17.34
C GLY A 623 -23.82 14.94 -17.90
N ILE A 624 -22.80 15.33 -17.12
CA ILE A 624 -21.41 15.43 -17.58
C ILE A 624 -20.60 14.26 -17.00
N VAL A 625 -20.07 13.40 -17.86
CA VAL A 625 -19.12 12.35 -17.53
C VAL A 625 -17.75 12.98 -17.28
N GLY A 626 -17.05 12.54 -16.23
CA GLY A 626 -15.77 13.11 -15.79
C GLY A 626 -15.91 14.28 -14.82
N LYS A 627 -17.13 14.76 -14.55
CA LYS A 627 -17.41 15.77 -13.54
C LYS A 627 -17.70 15.10 -12.20
N LEU A 628 -16.89 15.41 -11.21
CA LEU A 628 -17.05 14.86 -9.86
C LEU A 628 -18.27 15.48 -9.15
N ASP A 629 -19.11 14.64 -8.55
CA ASP A 629 -20.16 15.08 -7.64
C ASP A 629 -19.59 15.15 -6.21
N ILE A 630 -19.25 16.35 -5.81
CA ILE A 630 -18.54 16.63 -4.57
C ILE A 630 -19.17 17.84 -3.86
N SER A 631 -19.23 17.79 -2.53
CA SER A 631 -19.61 18.94 -1.71
C SER A 631 -18.53 20.02 -1.67
N ALA A 632 -18.88 21.26 -1.36
CA ALA A 632 -17.93 22.37 -1.27
C ALA A 632 -16.86 22.16 -0.17
N GLY A 633 -17.20 21.40 0.88
CA GLY A 633 -16.27 21.05 1.96
C GLY A 633 -15.51 19.73 1.72
N ARG A 634 -15.75 19.06 0.59
CA ARG A 634 -15.19 17.72 0.25
C ARG A 634 -15.53 16.64 1.28
N ASP A 635 -16.55 16.82 2.09
CA ASP A 635 -17.03 15.87 3.09
C ASP A 635 -18.00 14.81 2.53
N TYR A 636 -18.35 14.97 1.24
CA TYR A 636 -19.20 14.08 0.47
C TYR A 636 -18.67 14.00 -0.96
N ILE A 637 -18.43 12.79 -1.43
CA ILE A 637 -18.01 12.49 -2.82
C ILE A 637 -18.84 11.33 -3.34
N HIS A 638 -19.41 11.50 -4.51
CA HIS A 638 -20.29 10.52 -5.14
C HIS A 638 -19.75 10.08 -6.49
N LEU A 639 -19.71 8.78 -6.71
CA LEU A 639 -19.40 8.15 -7.98
C LEU A 639 -20.58 7.26 -8.40
N SER A 640 -20.94 7.31 -9.66
CA SER A 640 -21.96 6.45 -10.24
C SER A 640 -21.35 5.25 -10.96
N ALA A 641 -22.07 4.13 -10.99
CA ALA A 641 -21.65 2.95 -11.72
C ALA A 641 -21.36 3.25 -13.20
N ASN A 642 -20.32 2.63 -13.73
CA ASN A 642 -19.99 2.69 -15.14
C ASN A 642 -20.92 1.74 -15.94
N PRO A 643 -21.84 2.25 -16.77
CA PRO A 643 -22.81 1.40 -17.45
C PRO A 643 -22.19 0.57 -18.60
N THR A 644 -20.96 0.88 -18.98
CA THR A 644 -20.22 0.20 -20.05
C THR A 644 -18.97 -0.51 -19.51
N TYR A 645 -19.00 -0.88 -18.22
CA TYR A 645 -17.86 -1.55 -17.61
C TYR A 645 -17.59 -2.90 -18.29
N HIS A 646 -16.33 -3.21 -18.53
CA HIS A 646 -15.90 -4.37 -19.32
C HIS A 646 -15.99 -5.71 -18.59
N ARG A 647 -16.33 -5.72 -17.29
CA ARG A 647 -16.49 -6.92 -16.48
C ARG A 647 -17.90 -7.01 -15.92
N GLU A 648 -18.51 -8.16 -16.03
CA GLU A 648 -19.87 -8.37 -15.54
C GLU A 648 -19.96 -9.29 -14.32
N LEU A 649 -19.07 -10.25 -14.14
CA LEU A 649 -19.12 -11.17 -12.98
C LEU A 649 -17.74 -11.39 -12.38
N ILE A 650 -17.69 -11.34 -11.04
CA ILE A 650 -16.66 -12.01 -10.25
C ILE A 650 -17.20 -13.39 -9.91
N ARG A 651 -16.38 -14.43 -10.03
CA ARG A 651 -16.78 -15.80 -9.77
C ARG A 651 -17.46 -15.98 -8.42
N PRO A 652 -18.41 -16.92 -8.27
CA PRO A 652 -19.03 -17.26 -7.00
C PRO A 652 -18.03 -17.56 -5.88
N ASP A 653 -16.89 -18.16 -6.19
CA ASP A 653 -15.81 -18.44 -5.26
C ASP A 653 -15.09 -17.18 -4.69
N PHE A 654 -15.41 -15.98 -5.20
CA PHE A 654 -15.03 -14.70 -4.58
C PHE A 654 -16.16 -14.09 -3.75
N VAL A 655 -17.34 -14.64 -3.83
CA VAL A 655 -18.50 -14.11 -3.16
C VAL A 655 -18.62 -14.77 -1.80
N ASN A 656 -18.24 -14.02 -0.78
CA ASN A 656 -18.75 -14.16 0.55
C ASN A 656 -17.88 -14.85 1.60
N SER A 657 -17.38 -14.02 2.49
CA SER A 657 -16.87 -14.38 3.80
C SER A 657 -17.87 -15.13 4.69
N ASP A 658 -19.18 -14.95 4.45
CA ASP A 658 -20.20 -15.48 5.35
C ASP A 658 -20.58 -16.95 5.11
N ILE A 659 -20.19 -17.56 3.99
CA ILE A 659 -20.71 -18.90 3.65
C ILE A 659 -19.62 -19.96 3.49
N GLN A 660 -18.39 -19.65 3.16
CA GLN A 660 -17.32 -20.64 3.21
C GLN A 660 -15.92 -20.07 3.28
N PRO A 661 -15.08 -20.74 3.99
CA PRO A 661 -13.72 -20.28 4.24
C PRO A 661 -12.79 -20.75 3.18
N VAL A 662 -12.73 -20.57 2.05
CA VAL A 662 -11.73 -20.86 1.01
C VAL A 662 -12.36 -21.33 -0.29
N PRO A 663 -12.23 -20.55 -1.36
CA PRO A 663 -12.42 -21.04 -2.71
C PRO A 663 -11.46 -22.21 -2.94
N ASP A 664 -11.96 -23.35 -3.31
CA ASP A 664 -11.14 -24.52 -3.60
C ASP A 664 -10.60 -24.50 -5.04
N GLY A 665 -10.89 -23.45 -5.79
CA GLY A 665 -10.44 -23.28 -7.17
C GLY A 665 -11.14 -24.20 -8.18
N THR A 666 -12.22 -24.88 -7.76
CA THR A 666 -13.02 -25.74 -8.63
C THR A 666 -14.45 -25.25 -8.65
N VAL A 667 -15.00 -25.05 -9.83
CA VAL A 667 -16.45 -24.86 -9.99
C VAL A 667 -17.10 -26.23 -9.79
N ASP A 668 -17.70 -26.45 -8.65
CA ASP A 668 -18.30 -27.72 -8.29
C ASP A 668 -19.85 -27.70 -8.26
N ILE A 669 -20.43 -28.74 -7.69
CA ILE A 669 -21.91 -28.92 -7.67
C ILE A 669 -22.60 -27.89 -6.76
N ASP A 670 -21.89 -27.29 -5.81
CA ASP A 670 -22.46 -26.27 -4.93
C ASP A 670 -22.54 -24.92 -5.64
N ASP A 671 -21.53 -24.57 -6.45
CA ASP A 671 -21.56 -23.42 -7.36
C ASP A 671 -22.67 -23.55 -8.40
N PHE A 672 -22.87 -24.76 -8.87
CA PHE A 672 -23.95 -25.12 -9.80
C PHE A 672 -25.34 -24.98 -9.20
N GLY A 673 -25.51 -25.31 -7.93
CA GLY A 673 -26.78 -25.14 -7.20
C GLY A 673 -27.20 -23.66 -7.14
N MET A 674 -26.26 -22.73 -7.07
CA MET A 674 -26.53 -21.29 -7.10
C MET A 674 -26.96 -20.78 -8.48
N VAL A 675 -26.35 -21.28 -9.55
CA VAL A 675 -26.76 -20.92 -10.92
C VAL A 675 -28.17 -21.44 -11.26
N ILE A 676 -28.50 -22.65 -10.89
CA ILE A 676 -29.84 -23.22 -11.11
C ILE A 676 -30.92 -22.57 -10.23
N GLY A 677 -30.57 -22.19 -8.99
CA GLY A 677 -31.48 -21.46 -8.11
C GLY A 677 -31.99 -20.15 -8.70
N LYS A 678 -31.22 -19.52 -9.58
CA LYS A 678 -31.63 -18.33 -10.33
C LYS A 678 -32.67 -18.58 -11.44
N TYR A 679 -32.71 -19.76 -12.00
CA TYR A 679 -33.64 -20.09 -13.10
C TYR A 679 -34.95 -20.75 -12.66
N GLY A 680 -35.25 -20.74 -11.38
CA GLY A 680 -36.62 -20.90 -10.89
C GLY A 680 -37.11 -22.33 -10.62
N ASP A 681 -36.31 -23.38 -10.74
CA ASP A 681 -36.64 -24.74 -10.40
C ASP A 681 -35.69 -25.37 -9.37
N ALA A 682 -35.74 -24.83 -8.15
CA ALA A 682 -34.92 -25.28 -7.04
C ALA A 682 -35.36 -26.65 -6.54
N LYS A 683 -34.80 -27.71 -7.11
CA LYS A 683 -34.59 -28.95 -6.38
C LYS A 683 -33.09 -29.13 -6.18
N PRO A 684 -32.64 -29.35 -4.96
CA PRO A 684 -31.23 -29.60 -4.72
C PRO A 684 -30.82 -30.87 -5.48
N TRP A 685 -29.86 -30.73 -6.36
CA TRP A 685 -29.24 -31.87 -7.04
C TRP A 685 -28.30 -32.54 -6.04
N THR A 686 -28.71 -33.69 -5.53
CA THR A 686 -27.96 -34.46 -4.53
C THR A 686 -27.29 -35.70 -5.12
N ASP A 687 -27.01 -35.71 -6.42
CA ASP A 687 -26.40 -36.88 -7.03
C ASP A 687 -24.86 -36.80 -6.95
N PRO A 688 -24.21 -37.64 -6.12
CA PRO A 688 -22.74 -37.61 -5.93
C PRO A 688 -21.94 -38.16 -7.13
N THR A 689 -22.60 -38.44 -8.25
CA THR A 689 -21.92 -38.98 -9.44
C THR A 689 -21.51 -37.92 -10.47
N TRP A 690 -21.84 -36.67 -10.19
CA TRP A 690 -21.50 -35.57 -11.09
C TRP A 690 -20.05 -35.08 -10.82
N GLY A 691 -19.24 -35.08 -11.86
CA GLY A 691 -17.93 -34.49 -11.83
C GLY A 691 -18.01 -32.94 -11.96
N PRO A 692 -16.89 -32.25 -11.82
CA PRO A 692 -16.82 -30.79 -11.97
C PRO A 692 -17.39 -30.35 -13.32
N ILE A 693 -18.23 -29.31 -13.30
CA ILE A 693 -18.74 -28.69 -14.52
C ILE A 693 -17.67 -27.73 -15.00
N THR A 694 -17.24 -27.93 -16.22
CA THR A 694 -16.28 -27.07 -16.88
C THR A 694 -16.93 -26.46 -18.12
N ASP A 695 -16.40 -25.35 -18.61
CA ASP A 695 -16.70 -24.82 -19.93
C ASP A 695 -16.49 -25.93 -20.99
N VAL A 696 -17.58 -26.56 -21.35
CA VAL A 696 -17.57 -27.77 -22.19
C VAL A 696 -17.60 -27.41 -23.65
N ASN A 697 -18.24 -26.31 -24.00
CA ASN A 697 -18.35 -25.82 -25.36
C ASN A 697 -17.15 -24.93 -25.77
N LYS A 698 -16.34 -24.47 -24.78
CA LYS A 698 -15.12 -23.65 -24.97
C LYS A 698 -15.41 -22.27 -25.57
N ASP A 699 -16.49 -21.66 -25.17
CA ASP A 699 -16.79 -20.27 -25.52
C ASP A 699 -16.37 -19.27 -24.43
N ASP A 700 -15.59 -19.72 -23.46
CA ASP A 700 -15.07 -18.97 -22.30
C ASP A 700 -16.13 -18.58 -21.26
N PHE A 701 -17.30 -19.24 -21.28
CA PHE A 701 -18.36 -19.06 -20.27
C PHE A 701 -18.83 -20.42 -19.75
N VAL A 702 -19.18 -20.51 -18.49
CA VAL A 702 -19.96 -21.63 -17.94
C VAL A 702 -21.41 -21.16 -17.86
N ASP A 703 -22.18 -21.47 -18.87
CA ASP A 703 -23.58 -21.04 -18.99
C ASP A 703 -24.59 -22.19 -19.14
N VAL A 704 -25.77 -21.86 -19.54
CA VAL A 704 -26.86 -22.86 -19.74
C VAL A 704 -26.52 -23.89 -20.82
N ASP A 705 -25.72 -23.50 -21.82
CA ASP A 705 -25.36 -24.39 -22.91
C ASP A 705 -24.33 -25.43 -22.45
N ASP A 706 -23.39 -25.07 -21.56
CA ASP A 706 -22.50 -26.02 -20.89
C ASP A 706 -23.25 -27.00 -19.99
N ILE A 707 -24.25 -26.50 -19.28
CA ILE A 707 -25.14 -27.30 -18.47
C ILE A 707 -25.84 -28.32 -19.34
N MET A 708 -26.39 -27.87 -20.47
CA MET A 708 -27.12 -28.73 -21.42
C MET A 708 -26.19 -29.75 -22.06
N GLU A 709 -24.99 -29.37 -22.45
CA GLU A 709 -24.00 -30.26 -23.06
C GLU A 709 -23.44 -31.25 -22.06
N THR A 710 -23.17 -30.82 -20.82
CA THR A 710 -22.77 -31.71 -19.72
C THR A 710 -23.89 -32.71 -19.40
N GLY A 711 -25.13 -32.22 -19.26
CA GLY A 711 -26.28 -33.11 -19.05
C GLY A 711 -26.45 -34.13 -20.18
N ALA A 712 -26.25 -33.75 -21.43
CA ALA A 712 -26.28 -34.64 -22.56
C ALA A 712 -25.17 -35.69 -22.56
N ARG A 713 -23.94 -35.33 -22.15
CA ARG A 713 -22.80 -36.27 -22.00
C ARG A 713 -23.01 -37.32 -20.94
N TYR A 714 -23.75 -36.98 -19.86
CA TYR A 714 -24.06 -37.90 -18.77
C TYR A 714 -25.37 -38.65 -18.96
N GLY A 715 -26.04 -38.51 -20.13
CA GLY A 715 -27.22 -39.28 -20.49
C GLY A 715 -28.52 -38.84 -19.82
N LEU A 716 -28.60 -37.61 -19.36
CA LEU A 716 -29.76 -37.01 -18.72
C LEU A 716 -30.75 -36.53 -19.77
N THR A 717 -31.78 -37.36 -20.08
CA THR A 717 -32.77 -37.10 -21.11
C THR A 717 -33.85 -36.09 -20.74
N GLY A 718 -33.75 -35.44 -19.57
CA GLY A 718 -34.73 -34.47 -19.08
C GLY A 718 -34.39 -32.99 -19.41
N CYS A 719 -33.19 -32.71 -19.82
CA CYS A 719 -32.72 -31.33 -20.05
C CYS A 719 -33.22 -30.68 -21.35
N GLN A 720 -33.80 -31.46 -22.27
CA GLN A 720 -34.21 -30.93 -23.59
C GLN A 720 -35.60 -30.30 -23.66
N SER A 721 -36.40 -30.28 -22.60
CA SER A 721 -37.81 -29.91 -22.72
C SER A 721 -38.31 -28.74 -21.89
N GLY A 722 -37.42 -27.84 -21.44
CA GLY A 722 -37.79 -26.84 -20.44
C GLY A 722 -37.54 -25.35 -20.81
N TYR A 723 -37.29 -24.97 -22.05
CA TYR A 723 -37.23 -23.55 -22.40
C TYR A 723 -38.62 -22.92 -22.47
N PRO A 724 -38.91 -21.85 -21.73
CA PRO A 724 -40.09 -21.03 -22.03
C PRO A 724 -39.87 -20.36 -23.38
N PRO A 725 -40.91 -20.29 -24.25
CA PRO A 725 -40.78 -19.64 -25.54
C PRO A 725 -40.58 -18.14 -25.33
N GLY A 726 -39.36 -17.63 -25.58
CA GLY A 726 -39.06 -16.22 -25.52
C GLY A 726 -37.59 -15.82 -25.22
N TYR A 727 -36.71 -16.78 -24.99
CA TYR A 727 -35.27 -16.51 -24.84
C TYR A 727 -34.51 -17.30 -25.92
N ALA A 728 -34.15 -16.59 -26.97
CA ALA A 728 -33.13 -16.91 -27.96
C ALA A 728 -32.29 -15.65 -28.16
#